data_ba71e35ca1344b7cad52b56a4d9710bf
#
_entry.id   ba71e35ca1344b7cad52b56a4d9710bf
#
_cell.length_a   1.000
_cell.length_b   1.000
_cell.length_c   1.000
_cell.angle_alpha   90.00
_cell.angle_beta   90.00
_cell.angle_gamma   90.00
#
_symmetry.space_group_name_H-M   'P 1'
#
loop_
_entity.id
_entity.type
_entity.pdbx_description
1 polymer ?
#
loop_
_entity_poly.entity_id
_entity_poly.type
_entity_poly.pdbx_seq_one_letter_code
_entity_poly.pdbx_strand_id
1 'polypeptide(L)'
;MTLAGASAKLRAMRKGSLSGIVSLVVSLLPLLLAGCGEGPWNDPYPVAEAGRNVLYSAFTERPKHLDPVQSYAEDESVFTGQIYEPPLQYHYLKRPYTLIPATAESVPVPRYYDAAGRQLPATADESLIASSVYEIRIKPGIRYQPHPAFALKADGTPVYGDLDPLKLQDVRRLADFAETGSRELTADDYIYQMKRLAHPRLHSPIFGMMAERIEGLAALGKILQAEAAKAPAGGWLDLDRYPLAGVEKVDRYTWRVRLKGKYPQFLYWLAMPFFAPVPREADRFYSQPGMAEKNLSLDWYPVGTGPYMLTENNPNSRMVLERNPNFHGETYPCEGDPGDREKGLLADCGKALPFIDKVVFTREKESIPYWNKFLQGYYDASGISSDSFDQAVRLNVGGDVQLTEEMQEKGIRLLTSVRASIFYMGFNMQDSLVGGLGDGGRKLRQAISIGIDQEEFISIFMNGRGIPAMSPLAPGIFGFEEGQGGINPVVYDWRDGAPRRKSIESARRLMAEAGWPNGRNARTGEPLVLNLDTTGGGMGDKSRLDWLTRQFAKLDIQLVVRSTDWNRFQEKLRKGAVQMFYLGWNADYPDPENFFFLLHGSETRVKHGGENSANYMNPEFDRLFERMKNMENGPERQQIIRQMVHLVQQDAPWVFGFHPKNYTLGHRWLYNRKPTDVGNNTLKYQRVDGADRAARQREWNQPVRWPLALLLLALAGLLVPAVRAHRRREQQSAR
;
A
#
# COMPACT_ATOMS: atom_id res chain seq x y z
N MET A 1 7.00 -67.84 -47.83
CA MET A 1 5.68 -67.36 -47.35
C MET A 1 5.40 -66.04 -48.03
N THR A 2 4.39 -66.01 -48.85
CA THR A 2 4.15 -65.12 -49.98
C THR A 2 3.60 -63.80 -49.62
N LEU A 3 3.99 -62.73 -50.30
CA LEU A 3 3.56 -61.35 -50.26
C LEU A 3 2.02 -61.12 -50.30
N ALA A 4 1.22 -62.14 -50.58
CA ALA A 4 -0.24 -62.13 -50.60
C ALA A 4 -0.88 -62.09 -49.21
N GLY A 5 -0.23 -62.63 -48.15
CA GLY A 5 -0.78 -62.63 -46.77
C GLY A 5 -0.66 -61.31 -46.02
N ALA A 6 0.33 -60.48 -46.39
CA ALA A 6 0.51 -59.14 -45.77
C ALA A 6 -0.48 -58.13 -46.31
N SER A 7 -0.88 -58.21 -47.58
CA SER A 7 -1.85 -57.35 -48.23
C SER A 7 -3.28 -57.55 -47.71
N ALA A 8 -3.67 -58.74 -47.33
CA ALA A 8 -4.99 -59.06 -46.78
C ALA A 8 -5.13 -58.56 -45.32
N LYS A 9 -4.07 -58.70 -44.52
CA LYS A 9 -4.07 -58.16 -43.14
C LYS A 9 -4.10 -56.62 -43.09
N LEU A 10 -3.39 -55.94 -44.00
CA LEU A 10 -3.44 -54.49 -44.14
C LEU A 10 -4.81 -53.98 -44.65
N ARG A 11 -5.53 -54.75 -45.51
CA ARG A 11 -6.91 -54.41 -45.93
C ARG A 11 -7.93 -54.65 -44.82
N ALA A 12 -7.77 -55.66 -43.97
CA ALA A 12 -8.65 -55.89 -42.82
C ALA A 12 -8.47 -54.83 -41.71
N MET A 13 -7.25 -54.37 -41.48
CA MET A 13 -7.01 -53.26 -40.55
C MET A 13 -7.54 -51.88 -41.06
N ARG A 14 -7.62 -51.69 -42.39
CA ARG A 14 -8.19 -50.46 -42.98
C ARG A 14 -9.72 -50.43 -42.96
N LYS A 15 -10.41 -51.58 -42.97
CA LYS A 15 -11.90 -51.62 -42.93
C LYS A 15 -12.48 -51.33 -41.53
N GLY A 16 -11.73 -51.57 -40.44
CA GLY A 16 -12.18 -51.29 -39.08
C GLY A 16 -11.97 -49.86 -38.64
N SER A 17 -11.07 -49.09 -39.30
CA SER A 17 -10.58 -47.83 -38.71
C SER A 17 -11.54 -46.62 -38.89
N LEU A 18 -12.26 -46.49 -40.03
CA LEU A 18 -13.10 -45.28 -40.24
C LEU A 18 -14.45 -45.36 -39.52
N SER A 19 -15.06 -46.55 -39.48
CA SER A 19 -16.30 -46.77 -38.71
C SER A 19 -16.00 -46.74 -37.22
N GLY A 20 -14.83 -47.25 -36.78
CA GLY A 20 -14.35 -47.15 -35.40
C GLY A 20 -14.04 -45.74 -34.99
N ILE A 21 -13.42 -44.93 -35.86
CA ILE A 21 -13.13 -43.51 -35.60
C ILE A 21 -14.40 -42.70 -35.48
N VAL A 22 -15.38 -42.88 -36.38
CA VAL A 22 -16.67 -42.17 -36.31
C VAL A 22 -17.48 -42.57 -35.07
N SER A 23 -17.48 -43.90 -34.73
CA SER A 23 -18.13 -44.36 -33.48
C SER A 23 -17.40 -43.85 -32.24
N LEU A 24 -16.06 -43.78 -32.26
CA LEU A 24 -15.26 -43.22 -31.15
C LEU A 24 -15.50 -41.71 -30.97
N VAL A 25 -15.55 -40.98 -32.08
CA VAL A 25 -15.85 -39.53 -32.05
C VAL A 25 -17.29 -39.27 -31.55
N VAL A 26 -18.28 -40.06 -32.02
CA VAL A 26 -19.66 -39.94 -31.56
C VAL A 26 -19.84 -40.40 -30.09
N SER A 27 -19.05 -41.35 -29.63
CA SER A 27 -19.07 -41.85 -28.24
C SER A 27 -18.28 -40.94 -27.28
N LEU A 28 -17.25 -40.25 -27.75
CA LEU A 28 -16.48 -39.26 -26.99
C LEU A 28 -17.20 -37.91 -26.88
N LEU A 29 -18.10 -37.58 -27.83
CA LEU A 29 -18.85 -36.33 -27.83
C LEU A 29 -19.71 -36.13 -26.56
N PRO A 30 -20.52 -37.10 -26.12
CA PRO A 30 -21.27 -36.95 -24.86
C PRO A 30 -20.36 -36.99 -23.62
N LEU A 31 -19.22 -37.67 -23.65
CA LEU A 31 -18.24 -37.67 -22.56
C LEU A 31 -17.51 -36.32 -22.45
N LEU A 32 -17.18 -35.67 -23.55
CA LEU A 32 -16.64 -34.32 -23.57
C LEU A 32 -17.68 -33.26 -23.12
N LEU A 33 -18.95 -33.48 -23.41
CA LEU A 33 -20.05 -32.62 -22.93
C LEU A 33 -20.47 -32.89 -21.48
N ALA A 34 -20.29 -34.11 -20.99
CA ALA A 34 -20.59 -34.49 -19.61
C ALA A 34 -19.41 -34.20 -18.63
N GLY A 35 -18.18 -34.11 -19.14
CA GLY A 35 -17.01 -33.79 -18.35
C GLY A 35 -16.83 -32.29 -18.04
N CYS A 36 -17.63 -31.43 -18.64
CA CYS A 36 -17.71 -30.00 -18.30
C CYS A 36 -18.60 -29.86 -17.08
N GLY A 37 -18.04 -29.81 -15.86
CA GLY A 37 -18.75 -29.58 -14.62
C GLY A 37 -19.67 -28.34 -14.69
N GLU A 38 -20.63 -28.23 -13.78
CA GLU A 38 -21.63 -27.15 -13.73
C GLU A 38 -21.04 -25.77 -13.34
N GLY A 39 -19.72 -25.66 -13.16
CA GLY A 39 -19.03 -24.43 -12.78
C GLY A 39 -18.60 -23.54 -13.96
N PRO A 40 -18.26 -22.28 -13.72
CA PRO A 40 -17.67 -21.39 -14.71
C PRO A 40 -16.35 -21.96 -15.25
N TRP A 41 -16.18 -21.97 -16.58
CA TRP A 41 -14.96 -22.53 -17.21
C TRP A 41 -13.72 -21.65 -17.02
N ASN A 42 -13.90 -20.37 -16.69
CA ASN A 42 -12.86 -19.37 -16.53
C ASN A 42 -12.64 -19.00 -15.06
N ASP A 43 -13.13 -19.80 -14.12
CA ASP A 43 -12.87 -19.56 -12.69
C ASP A 43 -11.37 -19.73 -12.41
N PRO A 44 -10.68 -18.68 -11.93
CA PRO A 44 -9.26 -18.76 -11.63
C PRO A 44 -8.95 -19.47 -10.31
N TYR A 45 -9.97 -19.83 -9.52
CA TYR A 45 -9.81 -20.40 -8.19
C TYR A 45 -10.17 -21.89 -8.14
N PRO A 46 -9.55 -22.65 -7.21
CA PRO A 46 -9.87 -24.06 -7.03
C PRO A 46 -11.34 -24.26 -6.62
N VAL A 47 -12.03 -25.22 -7.23
CA VAL A 47 -13.42 -25.58 -6.90
C VAL A 47 -13.57 -25.89 -5.40
N ALA A 48 -12.54 -26.45 -4.76
CA ALA A 48 -12.53 -26.75 -3.33
C ALA A 48 -12.62 -25.50 -2.43
N GLU A 49 -12.34 -24.31 -2.96
CA GLU A 49 -12.46 -23.03 -2.25
C GLU A 49 -13.83 -22.35 -2.50
N ALA A 50 -14.64 -22.86 -3.43
CA ALA A 50 -15.97 -22.33 -3.70
C ALA A 50 -16.85 -22.42 -2.43
N GLY A 51 -17.47 -21.28 -2.06
CA GLY A 51 -18.29 -21.18 -0.86
C GLY A 51 -17.52 -21.10 0.47
N ARG A 52 -16.20 -21.21 0.46
CA ARG A 52 -15.38 -20.99 1.66
C ARG A 52 -15.29 -19.51 2.01
N ASN A 53 -14.92 -19.24 3.25
CA ASN A 53 -14.72 -17.91 3.80
C ASN A 53 -13.34 -17.34 3.35
N VAL A 54 -13.19 -17.14 2.04
CA VAL A 54 -12.00 -16.61 1.39
C VAL A 54 -12.33 -15.26 0.79
N LEU A 55 -11.50 -14.26 1.03
CA LEU A 55 -11.57 -12.98 0.34
C LEU A 55 -10.60 -13.00 -0.85
N TYR A 56 -11.09 -12.59 -2.01
CA TYR A 56 -10.28 -12.45 -3.23
C TYR A 56 -10.06 -10.98 -3.55
N SER A 57 -8.80 -10.59 -3.63
CA SER A 57 -8.36 -9.23 -3.89
C SER A 57 -7.23 -9.20 -4.92
N ALA A 58 -6.80 -8.01 -5.29
CA ALA A 58 -5.69 -7.82 -6.22
C ALA A 58 -4.70 -6.77 -5.67
N PHE A 59 -3.47 -6.81 -6.19
CA PHE A 59 -2.47 -5.76 -6.03
C PHE A 59 -1.80 -5.47 -7.37
N THR A 60 -1.32 -4.26 -7.57
CA THR A 60 -0.66 -3.81 -8.81
C THR A 60 0.84 -3.71 -8.62
N GLU A 61 1.28 -3.01 -7.58
CA GLU A 61 2.67 -2.82 -7.25
C GLU A 61 3.22 -3.97 -6.39
N ARG A 62 4.49 -4.27 -6.57
CA ARG A 62 5.18 -5.33 -5.83
C ARG A 62 5.70 -4.79 -4.51
N PRO A 63 5.23 -5.27 -3.35
CA PRO A 63 5.82 -4.88 -2.08
C PRO A 63 7.30 -5.25 -2.07
N LYS A 64 8.11 -4.34 -1.55
CA LYS A 64 9.56 -4.50 -1.46
C LYS A 64 9.99 -4.99 -0.08
N HIS A 65 9.40 -4.43 0.95
CA HIS A 65 9.73 -4.72 2.34
C HIS A 65 8.50 -5.14 3.13
N LEU A 66 8.58 -6.30 3.80
CA LEU A 66 7.56 -6.73 4.75
C LEU A 66 8.12 -6.79 6.19
N ASP A 67 9.38 -6.44 6.40
CA ASP A 67 9.96 -6.21 7.72
C ASP A 67 9.43 -4.88 8.27
N PRO A 68 8.82 -4.85 9.49
CA PRO A 68 8.16 -3.67 10.01
C PRO A 68 9.12 -2.50 10.27
N VAL A 69 10.42 -2.76 10.37
CA VAL A 69 11.42 -1.70 10.54
C VAL A 69 11.70 -0.92 9.24
N GLN A 70 11.42 -1.52 8.08
CA GLN A 70 11.70 -0.98 6.74
C GLN A 70 10.44 -0.61 5.97
N SER A 71 9.36 -1.37 6.18
CA SER A 71 8.11 -1.25 5.42
C SER A 71 7.43 0.09 5.71
N TYR A 72 7.27 0.92 4.67
CA TYR A 72 6.62 2.23 4.77
C TYR A 72 5.78 2.61 3.54
N ALA A 73 5.70 1.78 2.54
CA ALA A 73 4.88 2.03 1.36
C ALA A 73 3.45 1.47 1.53
N GLU A 74 2.47 2.08 0.83
CA GLU A 74 1.05 1.67 0.91
C GLU A 74 0.85 0.21 0.44
N ASP A 75 1.54 -0.21 -0.61
CA ASP A 75 1.51 -1.57 -1.15
C ASP A 75 2.07 -2.62 -0.17
N GLU A 76 2.96 -2.23 0.73
CA GLU A 76 3.50 -3.06 1.80
C GLU A 76 2.57 -3.13 3.00
N SER A 77 1.96 -1.99 3.37
CA SER A 77 1.10 -1.88 4.55
C SER A 77 -0.20 -2.68 4.43
N VAL A 78 -0.66 -2.98 3.22
CA VAL A 78 -1.75 -3.92 2.97
C VAL A 78 -1.49 -5.29 3.59
N PHE A 79 -0.24 -5.74 3.63
CA PHE A 79 0.18 -7.02 4.20
C PHE A 79 0.65 -6.87 5.64
N THR A 80 1.58 -5.94 5.90
CA THR A 80 2.18 -5.78 7.23
C THR A 80 1.17 -5.41 8.29
N GLY A 81 0.16 -4.60 7.95
CA GLY A 81 -0.94 -4.24 8.84
C GLY A 81 -1.84 -5.41 9.28
N GLN A 82 -1.79 -6.55 8.60
CA GLN A 82 -2.56 -7.74 8.96
C GLN A 82 -1.76 -8.74 9.82
N ILE A 83 -0.43 -8.64 9.77
CA ILE A 83 0.48 -9.62 10.36
C ILE A 83 1.03 -9.11 11.69
N TYR A 84 1.35 -7.82 11.76
CA TYR A 84 1.95 -7.19 12.92
C TYR A 84 0.91 -6.46 13.76
N GLU A 85 1.07 -6.53 15.09
CA GLU A 85 0.24 -5.81 16.03
C GLU A 85 1.10 -4.87 16.90
N PRO A 86 1.04 -3.56 16.63
CA PRO A 86 1.62 -2.57 17.53
C PRO A 86 0.84 -2.48 18.85
N PRO A 87 1.32 -1.73 19.87
CA PRO A 87 0.64 -1.57 21.14
C PRO A 87 -0.79 -1.04 21.02
N LEU A 88 -1.03 -0.11 20.11
CA LEU A 88 -2.31 0.56 19.88
C LEU A 88 -2.82 0.31 18.46
N GLN A 89 -4.09 0.59 18.25
CA GLN A 89 -4.76 0.61 16.95
C GLN A 89 -5.84 1.67 16.91
N TYR A 90 -6.38 1.97 15.73
CA TYR A 90 -7.53 2.85 15.62
C TYR A 90 -8.84 2.07 15.76
N HIS A 91 -9.81 2.67 16.45
CA HIS A 91 -11.17 2.13 16.49
C HIS A 91 -11.75 2.10 15.07
N TYR A 92 -12.19 0.92 14.63
CA TYR A 92 -12.59 0.70 13.23
C TYR A 92 -13.70 1.63 12.75
N LEU A 93 -14.71 1.87 13.57
CA LEU A 93 -15.93 2.58 13.17
C LEU A 93 -15.98 4.05 13.59
N LYS A 94 -15.24 4.49 14.63
CA LYS A 94 -15.34 5.88 15.14
C LYS A 94 -14.55 6.89 14.30
N ARG A 95 -15.19 8.03 14.05
CA ARG A 95 -14.58 9.25 13.49
C ARG A 95 -14.98 10.45 14.36
N PRO A 96 -14.06 11.40 14.64
CA PRO A 96 -12.64 11.38 14.27
C PRO A 96 -11.91 10.15 14.79
N TYR A 97 -10.77 9.82 14.17
CA TYR A 97 -10.00 8.63 14.52
C TYR A 97 -9.63 8.60 16.01
N THR A 98 -9.94 7.51 16.67
CA THR A 98 -9.72 7.31 18.09
C THR A 98 -8.79 6.12 18.31
N LEU A 99 -7.69 6.32 19.04
CA LEU A 99 -6.79 5.23 19.43
C LEU A 99 -7.43 4.36 20.52
N ILE A 100 -7.25 3.07 20.36
CA ILE A 100 -7.65 2.04 21.33
C ILE A 100 -6.50 1.05 21.53
N PRO A 101 -6.47 0.31 22.65
CA PRO A 101 -5.49 -0.74 22.86
C PRO A 101 -5.60 -1.86 21.80
N ALA A 102 -4.44 -2.29 21.24
CA ALA A 102 -4.31 -3.53 20.48
C ALA A 102 -3.70 -4.61 21.38
N THR A 103 -2.38 -4.69 21.44
CA THR A 103 -1.68 -5.60 22.37
C THR A 103 -1.50 -4.99 23.76
N ALA A 104 -1.52 -3.67 23.92
CA ALA A 104 -1.48 -3.01 25.20
C ALA A 104 -2.79 -3.22 26.00
N GLU A 105 -2.72 -3.19 27.33
CA GLU A 105 -3.90 -3.22 28.21
C GLU A 105 -4.72 -1.93 28.15
N SER A 106 -4.05 -0.78 27.95
CA SER A 106 -4.67 0.54 27.88
C SER A 106 -3.85 1.48 26.98
N VAL A 107 -4.46 2.60 26.58
CA VAL A 107 -3.71 3.70 25.94
C VAL A 107 -2.83 4.36 27.01
N PRO A 108 -1.49 4.40 26.84
CA PRO A 108 -0.60 4.92 27.86
C PRO A 108 -0.74 6.43 28.01
N VAL A 109 -0.68 6.90 29.27
CA VAL A 109 -0.67 8.32 29.63
C VAL A 109 0.77 8.73 29.95
N PRO A 110 1.33 9.78 29.31
CA PRO A 110 2.69 10.21 29.58
C PRO A 110 2.85 10.83 30.97
N ARG A 111 4.00 10.56 31.60
CA ARG A 111 4.46 11.32 32.77
C ARG A 111 5.55 12.28 32.33
N TYR A 112 5.44 13.54 32.74
CA TYR A 112 6.36 14.59 32.36
C TYR A 112 7.38 14.85 33.46
N TYR A 113 8.64 15.17 33.06
CA TYR A 113 9.72 15.44 33.98
C TYR A 113 10.49 16.71 33.54
N ASP A 114 10.96 17.49 34.54
CA ASP A 114 11.85 18.62 34.30
C ASP A 114 13.30 18.18 34.10
N ALA A 115 14.21 19.14 33.84
CA ALA A 115 15.63 18.87 33.64
C ALA A 115 16.34 18.31 34.89
N ALA A 116 15.75 18.48 36.07
CA ALA A 116 16.26 17.89 37.32
C ALA A 116 15.70 16.49 37.61
N GLY A 117 14.86 15.94 36.70
CA GLY A 117 14.22 14.64 36.85
C GLY A 117 13.02 14.65 37.82
N ARG A 118 12.48 15.81 38.20
CA ARG A 118 11.29 15.91 39.04
C ARG A 118 10.05 15.77 38.18
N GLN A 119 9.11 14.96 38.64
CA GLN A 119 7.83 14.78 37.92
C GLN A 119 7.00 16.08 37.96
N LEU A 120 6.49 16.44 36.80
CA LEU A 120 5.63 17.62 36.59
C LEU A 120 4.14 17.20 36.50
N PRO A 121 3.21 18.10 36.81
CA PRO A 121 1.79 17.86 36.54
C PRO A 121 1.51 17.72 35.04
N ALA A 122 0.42 17.03 34.67
CA ALA A 122 0.02 16.83 33.28
C ALA A 122 -0.24 18.16 32.53
N THR A 123 -0.59 19.23 33.26
CA THR A 123 -0.86 20.57 32.74
C THR A 123 0.38 21.49 32.75
N ALA A 124 1.59 20.93 32.98
CA ALA A 124 2.81 21.73 33.00
C ALA A 124 3.06 22.41 31.65
N ASP A 125 3.63 23.63 31.74
CA ASP A 125 4.06 24.38 30.57
C ASP A 125 5.12 23.53 29.79
N GLU A 126 4.99 23.49 28.47
CA GLU A 126 5.84 22.71 27.60
C GLU A 126 7.32 23.05 27.77
N SER A 127 7.65 24.33 27.98
CA SER A 127 9.03 24.81 28.17
C SER A 127 9.74 24.22 29.40
N LEU A 128 8.97 23.73 30.39
CA LEU A 128 9.48 23.09 31.59
C LEU A 128 9.70 21.59 31.43
N ILE A 129 9.12 20.99 30.39
CA ILE A 129 9.17 19.53 30.17
C ILE A 129 10.45 19.16 29.45
N ALA A 130 11.40 18.59 30.19
CA ALA A 130 12.64 18.08 29.61
C ALA A 130 12.48 16.67 29.03
N SER A 131 11.59 15.84 29.61
CA SER A 131 11.30 14.51 29.08
C SER A 131 9.88 14.04 29.40
N SER A 132 9.34 13.16 28.55
CA SER A 132 8.11 12.42 28.77
C SER A 132 8.38 10.92 28.82
N VAL A 133 7.73 10.21 29.72
CA VAL A 133 7.86 8.76 29.92
C VAL A 133 6.50 8.12 29.66
N TYR A 134 6.47 7.23 28.70
CA TYR A 134 5.31 6.36 28.43
C TYR A 134 5.59 4.98 29.00
N GLU A 135 4.67 4.46 29.81
CA GLU A 135 4.70 3.10 30.34
C GLU A 135 3.64 2.28 29.61
N ILE A 136 4.06 1.24 28.94
CA ILE A 136 3.22 0.36 28.14
C ILE A 136 3.18 -1.01 28.78
N ARG A 137 1.98 -1.45 29.17
CA ARG A 137 1.71 -2.77 29.67
C ARG A 137 0.96 -3.59 28.64
N ILE A 138 1.49 -4.78 28.31
CA ILE A 138 0.97 -5.69 27.30
C ILE A 138 0.01 -6.70 27.97
N LYS A 139 -1.03 -7.10 27.25
CA LYS A 139 -1.93 -8.19 27.63
C LYS A 139 -1.15 -9.51 27.71
N PRO A 140 -1.22 -10.26 28.82
CA PRO A 140 -0.61 -11.59 28.89
C PRO A 140 -1.30 -12.59 27.93
N GLY A 141 -0.58 -13.64 27.54
CA GLY A 141 -1.12 -14.74 26.76
C GLY A 141 -1.13 -14.54 25.23
N ILE A 142 -0.74 -13.37 24.73
CA ILE A 142 -0.58 -13.14 23.29
C ILE A 142 0.59 -13.98 22.77
N ARG A 143 0.41 -14.68 21.64
CA ARG A 143 1.41 -15.59 21.07
C ARG A 143 1.70 -15.24 19.62
N TYR A 144 2.94 -15.49 19.22
CA TYR A 144 3.33 -15.41 17.82
C TYR A 144 2.70 -16.52 16.99
N GLN A 145 2.56 -16.27 15.69
CA GLN A 145 2.21 -17.29 14.69
C GLN A 145 3.18 -18.49 14.76
N PRO A 146 2.75 -19.70 14.33
CA PRO A 146 3.67 -20.83 14.20
C PRO A 146 4.83 -20.51 13.25
N HIS A 147 6.07 -20.76 13.71
CA HIS A 147 7.26 -20.45 12.92
C HIS A 147 8.43 -21.38 13.26
N PRO A 148 9.30 -21.76 12.29
CA PRO A 148 10.47 -22.60 12.54
C PRO A 148 11.45 -22.04 13.58
N ALA A 149 11.59 -20.73 13.68
CA ALA A 149 12.45 -20.08 14.68
C ALA A 149 12.09 -20.42 16.13
N PHE A 150 10.84 -20.84 16.38
CA PHE A 150 10.35 -21.22 17.70
C PHE A 150 10.29 -22.74 17.92
N ALA A 151 10.73 -23.54 16.95
CA ALA A 151 10.81 -24.99 17.13
C ALA A 151 11.90 -25.36 18.15
N LEU A 152 11.51 -26.09 19.20
CA LEU A 152 12.42 -26.50 20.27
C LEU A 152 12.53 -28.02 20.32
N LYS A 153 13.75 -28.50 20.58
CA LYS A 153 14.01 -29.90 20.92
C LYS A 153 13.49 -30.23 22.32
N ALA A 154 13.50 -31.47 22.70
CA ALA A 154 13.05 -31.92 24.02
C ALA A 154 13.86 -31.32 25.19
N ASP A 155 15.12 -30.92 24.94
CA ASP A 155 15.99 -30.25 25.91
C ASP A 155 15.79 -28.72 25.98
N GLY A 156 14.84 -28.17 25.21
CA GLY A 156 14.56 -26.74 25.14
C GLY A 156 15.51 -25.93 24.21
N THR A 157 16.44 -26.59 23.52
CA THR A 157 17.29 -25.91 22.54
C THR A 157 16.59 -25.74 21.20
N PRO A 158 16.87 -24.66 20.41
CA PRO A 158 16.26 -24.48 19.11
C PRO A 158 16.60 -25.63 18.15
N VAL A 159 15.61 -26.13 17.40
CA VAL A 159 15.81 -27.14 16.36
C VAL A 159 16.71 -26.59 15.24
N TYR A 160 16.48 -25.33 14.87
CA TYR A 160 17.16 -24.65 13.77
C TYR A 160 18.08 -23.51 14.26
N GLY A 161 18.73 -23.68 15.42
CA GLY A 161 19.60 -22.67 16.02
C GLY A 161 20.91 -22.45 15.29
N ASP A 162 21.49 -23.53 14.75
CA ASP A 162 22.73 -23.54 13.97
C ASP A 162 22.51 -24.44 12.74
N LEU A 163 22.09 -23.84 11.64
CA LEU A 163 21.81 -24.55 10.40
C LEU A 163 23.09 -24.79 9.61
N ASP A 164 23.33 -26.04 9.26
CA ASP A 164 24.34 -26.42 8.29
C ASP A 164 23.89 -25.93 6.89
N PRO A 165 24.70 -25.09 6.20
CA PRO A 165 24.37 -24.62 4.86
C PRO A 165 24.10 -25.77 3.85
N LEU A 166 24.68 -26.96 4.06
CA LEU A 166 24.42 -28.13 3.23
C LEU A 166 22.97 -28.64 3.40
N LYS A 167 22.42 -28.55 4.62
CA LYS A 167 21.01 -28.94 4.88
C LYS A 167 20.01 -27.94 4.29
N LEU A 168 20.43 -26.71 3.97
CA LEU A 168 19.61 -25.74 3.29
C LEU A 168 19.49 -25.97 1.78
N GLN A 169 20.24 -26.89 1.17
CA GLN A 169 20.22 -27.11 -0.29
C GLN A 169 18.82 -27.44 -0.80
N ASP A 170 18.06 -28.23 -0.06
CA ASP A 170 16.69 -28.65 -0.41
C ASP A 170 15.60 -27.68 0.05
N VAL A 171 15.94 -26.69 0.88
CA VAL A 171 15.00 -25.67 1.37
C VAL A 171 14.84 -24.58 0.30
N ARG A 172 13.60 -24.33 -0.12
CA ARG A 172 13.24 -23.28 -1.10
C ARG A 172 12.27 -22.23 -0.54
N ARG A 173 11.53 -22.57 0.50
CA ARG A 173 10.51 -21.73 1.14
C ARG A 173 10.41 -22.09 2.61
N LEU A 174 9.80 -21.22 3.39
CA LEU A 174 9.66 -21.40 4.85
C LEU A 174 8.92 -22.71 5.20
N ALA A 175 7.94 -23.12 4.41
CA ALA A 175 7.16 -24.34 4.63
C ALA A 175 7.96 -25.64 4.45
N ASP A 176 9.19 -25.58 3.95
CA ASP A 176 10.06 -26.76 3.81
C ASP A 176 10.75 -27.13 5.16
N PHE A 177 10.66 -26.26 6.17
CA PHE A 177 11.04 -26.59 7.55
C PHE A 177 9.91 -27.37 8.23
N ALA A 178 10.18 -28.64 8.56
CA ALA A 178 9.15 -29.56 9.05
C ALA A 178 8.61 -29.20 10.43
N GLU A 179 9.43 -28.64 11.30
CA GLU A 179 9.07 -28.33 12.68
C GLU A 179 8.82 -26.84 12.88
N THR A 180 7.75 -26.51 13.54
CA THR A 180 7.38 -25.15 13.92
C THR A 180 7.01 -25.09 15.39
N GLY A 181 7.16 -23.92 15.98
CA GLY A 181 6.74 -23.65 17.36
C GLY A 181 6.10 -22.27 17.47
N SER A 182 5.78 -21.91 18.70
CA SER A 182 5.28 -20.57 19.03
C SER A 182 5.67 -20.24 20.45
N ARG A 183 5.84 -18.95 20.73
CA ARG A 183 6.01 -18.46 22.11
C ARG A 183 5.16 -17.23 22.41
N GLU A 184 5.06 -16.94 23.68
CA GLU A 184 4.35 -15.76 24.18
C GLU A 184 5.10 -14.48 23.88
N LEU A 185 4.37 -13.42 23.56
CA LEU A 185 4.82 -12.04 23.40
C LEU A 185 5.26 -11.49 24.78
N THR A 186 6.38 -10.79 24.80
CA THR A 186 6.91 -10.13 26.00
C THR A 186 7.38 -8.71 25.72
N ALA A 187 7.65 -7.95 26.78
CA ALA A 187 8.23 -6.61 26.68
C ALA A 187 9.57 -6.57 25.93
N ASP A 188 10.34 -7.66 26.00
CA ASP A 188 11.64 -7.76 25.31
C ASP A 188 11.50 -7.62 23.79
N ASP A 189 10.40 -8.08 23.20
CA ASP A 189 10.18 -8.05 21.74
C ASP A 189 9.97 -6.63 21.23
N TYR A 190 9.30 -5.79 22.02
CA TYR A 190 9.13 -4.36 21.70
C TYR A 190 10.45 -3.60 21.86
N ILE A 191 11.18 -3.89 22.95
CA ILE A 191 12.51 -3.30 23.20
C ILE A 191 13.47 -3.69 22.07
N TYR A 192 13.44 -4.95 21.65
CA TYR A 192 14.24 -5.45 20.55
C TYR A 192 13.92 -4.71 19.25
N GLN A 193 12.64 -4.57 18.90
CA GLN A 193 12.22 -3.83 17.71
C GLN A 193 12.65 -2.35 17.75
N MET A 194 12.57 -1.69 18.91
CA MET A 194 13.04 -0.32 19.03
C MET A 194 14.55 -0.20 18.79
N LYS A 195 15.35 -1.19 19.22
CA LYS A 195 16.77 -1.24 18.88
C LYS A 195 17.03 -1.50 17.41
N ARG A 196 16.15 -2.29 16.73
CA ARG A 196 16.22 -2.53 15.28
C ARG A 196 16.04 -1.25 14.46
N LEU A 197 15.31 -0.24 14.95
CA LEU A 197 15.22 1.06 14.29
C LEU A 197 16.60 1.71 14.06
N ALA A 198 17.56 1.45 14.96
CA ALA A 198 18.93 1.98 14.88
C ALA A 198 19.91 1.05 14.13
N HIS A 199 19.43 -0.10 13.60
CA HIS A 199 20.31 -1.07 12.94
C HIS A 199 20.75 -0.57 11.55
N PRO A 200 22.06 -0.38 11.30
CA PRO A 200 22.55 0.34 10.12
C PRO A 200 22.30 -0.37 8.79
N ARG A 201 22.06 -1.70 8.81
CA ARG A 201 21.78 -2.48 7.58
C ARG A 201 20.29 -2.55 7.25
N LEU A 202 19.40 -2.18 8.18
CA LEU A 202 17.97 -2.22 7.98
C LEU A 202 17.41 -0.92 7.37
N HIS A 203 18.15 0.19 7.50
CA HIS A 203 17.78 1.48 6.90
C HIS A 203 16.35 1.92 7.22
N SER A 204 15.97 1.91 8.51
CA SER A 204 14.64 2.37 8.93
C SER A 204 14.37 3.80 8.45
N PRO A 205 13.25 4.04 7.73
CA PRO A 205 12.94 5.38 7.23
C PRO A 205 12.59 6.36 8.35
N ILE A 206 12.22 5.88 9.53
CA ILE A 206 11.87 6.73 10.69
C ILE A 206 13.04 6.90 11.68
N PHE A 207 14.21 6.31 11.41
CA PHE A 207 15.33 6.38 12.35
C PHE A 207 15.73 7.82 12.66
N GLY A 208 15.83 8.70 11.68
CA GLY A 208 16.20 10.09 11.87
C GLY A 208 15.30 10.80 12.89
N MET A 209 13.99 10.77 12.63
CA MET A 209 12.99 11.37 13.50
C MET A 209 12.98 10.75 14.91
N MET A 210 13.00 9.43 15.00
CA MET A 210 12.95 8.74 16.31
C MET A 210 14.25 8.94 17.10
N ALA A 211 15.41 9.07 16.46
CA ALA A 211 16.68 9.35 17.09
C ALA A 211 16.75 10.74 17.75
N GLU A 212 16.00 11.69 17.23
CA GLU A 212 15.81 13.00 17.87
C GLU A 212 14.93 12.92 19.12
N ARG A 213 13.96 11.98 19.13
CA ARG A 213 12.93 11.86 20.16
C ARG A 213 13.29 10.88 21.27
N ILE A 214 13.64 9.65 20.92
CA ILE A 214 13.92 8.59 21.90
C ILE A 214 15.31 8.79 22.50
N GLU A 215 15.36 8.91 23.82
CA GLU A 215 16.61 9.09 24.52
C GLU A 215 17.59 7.94 24.25
N GLY A 216 18.80 8.26 23.82
CA GLY A 216 19.86 7.28 23.54
C GLY A 216 19.80 6.60 22.18
N LEU A 217 18.73 6.73 21.37
CA LEU A 217 18.60 6.03 20.09
C LEU A 217 19.66 6.48 19.06
N ALA A 218 19.97 7.77 19.00
CA ALA A 218 21.05 8.30 18.14
C ALA A 218 22.42 7.75 18.55
N ALA A 219 22.68 7.65 19.84
CA ALA A 219 23.94 7.08 20.35
C ALA A 219 24.04 5.59 20.04
N LEU A 220 22.96 4.83 20.22
CA LEU A 220 22.89 3.42 19.84
C LEU A 220 23.17 3.24 18.33
N GLY A 221 22.61 4.08 17.46
CA GLY A 221 22.88 4.02 16.02
C GLY A 221 24.36 4.14 15.68
N LYS A 222 25.08 5.08 16.32
CA LYS A 222 26.54 5.23 16.14
C LYS A 222 27.32 3.98 16.61
N ILE A 223 26.92 3.40 17.73
CA ILE A 223 27.54 2.17 18.27
C ILE A 223 27.31 1.03 17.29
N LEU A 224 26.07 0.80 16.87
CA LEU A 224 25.72 -0.30 15.96
C LEU A 224 26.39 -0.13 14.59
N GLN A 225 26.54 1.09 14.09
CA GLN A 225 27.29 1.36 12.85
C GLN A 225 28.76 0.95 12.96
N ALA A 226 29.42 1.26 14.09
CA ALA A 226 30.80 0.87 14.34
C ALA A 226 30.96 -0.65 14.49
N GLU A 227 30.01 -1.32 15.14
CA GLU A 227 30.04 -2.77 15.34
C GLU A 227 29.70 -3.53 14.05
N ALA A 228 28.72 -3.04 13.26
CA ALA A 228 28.38 -3.63 11.96
C ALA A 228 29.54 -3.55 10.96
N ALA A 229 30.40 -2.53 11.07
CA ALA A 229 31.60 -2.40 10.22
C ALA A 229 32.68 -3.46 10.54
N LYS A 230 32.67 -4.01 11.76
CA LYS A 230 33.59 -5.08 12.21
C LYS A 230 33.07 -6.49 11.91
N ALA A 231 31.75 -6.63 11.80
CA ALA A 231 31.09 -7.91 11.56
C ALA A 231 31.19 -8.33 10.07
N PRO A 232 31.27 -9.64 9.78
CA PRO A 232 31.17 -10.13 8.40
C PRO A 232 29.91 -9.60 7.69
N ALA A 233 29.99 -9.43 6.38
CA ALA A 233 28.82 -9.08 5.58
C ALA A 233 27.71 -10.12 5.81
N GLY A 234 26.48 -9.66 6.16
CA GLY A 234 25.35 -10.54 6.47
C GLY A 234 25.39 -11.19 7.87
N GLY A 235 26.46 -11.03 8.67
CA GLY A 235 26.54 -11.58 10.02
C GLY A 235 25.52 -10.95 10.98
N TRP A 236 24.89 -11.78 11.82
CA TRP A 236 23.95 -11.35 12.83
C TRP A 236 24.59 -10.43 13.86
N LEU A 237 23.94 -9.30 14.14
CA LEU A 237 24.34 -8.36 15.18
C LEU A 237 23.40 -8.54 16.39
N ASP A 238 23.93 -9.09 17.49
CA ASP A 238 23.16 -9.34 18.70
C ASP A 238 22.84 -8.02 19.42
N LEU A 239 21.65 -7.48 19.16
CA LEU A 239 21.21 -6.19 19.71
C LEU A 239 20.99 -6.20 21.23
N ASP A 240 20.88 -7.38 21.86
CA ASP A 240 20.75 -7.46 23.33
C ASP A 240 22.03 -7.04 24.07
N ARG A 241 23.16 -7.10 23.38
CA ARG A 241 24.44 -6.64 23.95
C ARG A 241 24.55 -5.12 24.10
N TYR A 242 23.66 -4.38 23.45
CA TYR A 242 23.71 -2.93 23.37
C TYR A 242 22.48 -2.33 24.05
N PRO A 243 22.66 -1.62 25.20
CA PRO A 243 21.52 -0.99 25.86
C PRO A 243 21.01 0.22 25.08
N LEU A 244 19.70 0.45 25.14
CA LEU A 244 19.06 1.68 24.68
C LEU A 244 18.65 2.47 25.93
N ALA A 245 19.32 3.59 26.19
CA ALA A 245 19.19 4.33 27.45
C ALA A 245 17.77 4.81 27.76
N GLY A 246 17.00 5.19 26.72
CA GLY A 246 15.63 5.67 26.87
C GLY A 246 14.58 4.56 26.94
N VAL A 247 14.96 3.28 26.95
CA VAL A 247 13.99 2.17 26.99
C VAL A 247 14.34 1.20 28.09
N GLU A 248 13.37 0.94 28.97
CA GLU A 248 13.54 0.14 30.18
C GLU A 248 12.51 -0.99 30.21
N LYS A 249 12.96 -2.20 30.51
CA LYS A 249 12.07 -3.31 30.88
C LYS A 249 11.74 -3.20 32.38
N VAL A 250 10.46 -3.05 32.68
CA VAL A 250 9.98 -3.01 34.07
C VAL A 250 9.73 -4.42 34.58
N ASP A 251 8.98 -5.22 33.80
CA ASP A 251 8.72 -6.64 34.07
C ASP A 251 8.49 -7.40 32.75
N ARG A 252 8.02 -8.64 32.80
CA ARG A 252 7.77 -9.50 31.63
C ARG A 252 6.84 -8.85 30.60
N TYR A 253 5.86 -8.06 31.05
CA TYR A 253 4.79 -7.50 30.25
C TYR A 253 4.79 -5.98 30.23
N THR A 254 5.72 -5.32 30.91
CA THR A 254 5.76 -3.87 31.04
C THR A 254 7.11 -3.32 30.63
N TRP A 255 7.08 -2.31 29.76
CA TRP A 255 8.24 -1.56 29.34
C TRP A 255 7.95 -0.07 29.34
N ARG A 256 9.00 0.74 29.43
CA ARG A 256 8.94 2.20 29.40
C ARG A 256 9.78 2.74 28.28
N VAL A 257 9.30 3.83 27.67
CA VAL A 257 10.11 4.63 26.76
C VAL A 257 10.14 6.08 27.22
N ARG A 258 11.34 6.64 27.25
CA ARG A 258 11.60 8.03 27.58
C ARG A 258 11.89 8.80 26.32
N LEU A 259 11.11 9.87 26.12
CA LEU A 259 11.26 10.81 25.01
C LEU A 259 11.82 12.13 25.54
N LYS A 260 12.58 12.84 24.70
CA LYS A 260 13.03 14.20 24.96
C LYS A 260 11.84 15.17 24.75
N GLY A 261 11.61 16.04 25.72
CA GLY A 261 10.51 17.03 25.68
C GLY A 261 9.11 16.41 25.71
N LYS A 262 8.13 17.20 25.29
CA LYS A 262 6.74 16.78 25.08
C LYS A 262 6.55 16.33 23.65
N TYR A 263 5.95 15.16 23.43
CA TYR A 263 5.64 14.65 22.09
C TYR A 263 4.36 13.79 22.12
N PRO A 264 3.17 14.42 22.10
CA PRO A 264 1.89 13.71 22.19
C PRO A 264 1.60 12.80 21.01
N GLN A 265 2.15 13.10 19.83
CA GLN A 265 2.01 12.27 18.61
C GLN A 265 2.66 10.89 18.74
N PHE A 266 3.47 10.66 19.76
CA PHE A 266 4.07 9.34 20.01
C PHE A 266 3.01 8.24 20.16
N LEU A 267 1.81 8.58 20.64
CA LEU A 267 0.69 7.62 20.71
C LEU A 267 0.29 7.10 19.32
N TYR A 268 0.34 7.94 18.30
CA TYR A 268 0.08 7.50 16.91
C TYR A 268 1.17 6.55 16.40
N TRP A 269 2.43 6.82 16.74
CA TRP A 269 3.53 5.92 16.42
C TRP A 269 3.38 4.55 17.06
N LEU A 270 2.85 4.49 18.28
CA LEU A 270 2.52 3.23 18.94
C LEU A 270 1.38 2.45 18.27
N ALA A 271 0.72 3.01 17.27
CA ALA A 271 -0.27 2.34 16.43
C ALA A 271 0.29 1.96 15.03
N MET A 272 1.56 2.24 14.76
CA MET A 272 2.21 1.92 13.48
C MET A 272 3.06 0.65 13.56
N PRO A 273 3.19 -0.10 12.45
CA PRO A 273 3.99 -1.34 12.41
C PRO A 273 5.44 -1.19 12.86
N PHE A 274 6.04 -0.01 12.75
CA PHE A 274 7.41 0.26 13.24
C PHE A 274 7.61 -0.06 14.71
N PHE A 275 6.56 0.07 15.51
CA PHE A 275 6.55 -0.23 16.94
C PHE A 275 5.87 -1.57 17.25
N ALA A 276 5.59 -2.39 16.25
CA ALA A 276 5.13 -3.76 16.46
C ALA A 276 6.29 -4.65 16.94
N PRO A 277 6.01 -5.69 17.74
CA PRO A 277 7.06 -6.53 18.32
C PRO A 277 7.68 -7.43 17.25
N VAL A 278 8.99 -7.59 17.29
CA VAL A 278 9.74 -8.56 16.48
C VAL A 278 10.51 -9.50 17.41
N PRO A 279 10.28 -10.82 17.27
CA PRO A 279 10.97 -11.78 18.12
C PRO A 279 12.44 -11.92 17.67
N ARG A 280 13.35 -11.82 18.63
CA ARG A 280 14.80 -11.99 18.40
C ARG A 280 15.12 -13.31 17.71
N GLU A 281 14.39 -14.37 18.06
CA GLU A 281 14.57 -15.70 17.48
C GLU A 281 14.36 -15.73 15.97
N ALA A 282 13.39 -14.97 15.46
CA ALA A 282 13.16 -14.87 14.02
C ALA A 282 14.29 -14.11 13.32
N ASP A 283 14.73 -13.00 13.89
CA ASP A 283 15.87 -12.22 13.36
C ASP A 283 17.15 -13.06 13.30
N ARG A 284 17.45 -13.79 14.39
CA ARG A 284 18.57 -14.72 14.44
C ARG A 284 18.42 -15.88 13.43
N PHE A 285 17.23 -16.46 13.31
CA PHE A 285 16.97 -17.55 12.38
C PHE A 285 17.25 -17.15 10.93
N TYR A 286 16.77 -16.01 10.51
CA TYR A 286 16.95 -15.50 9.14
C TYR A 286 18.36 -14.95 8.87
N SER A 287 19.12 -14.60 9.91
CA SER A 287 20.49 -14.12 9.76
C SER A 287 21.53 -15.24 9.62
N GLN A 288 21.11 -16.51 9.57
CA GLN A 288 22.01 -17.64 9.41
C GLN A 288 22.55 -17.74 7.97
N PRO A 289 23.78 -18.26 7.78
CA PRO A 289 24.39 -18.42 6.45
C PRO A 289 23.50 -19.23 5.50
N GLY A 290 23.32 -18.75 4.27
CA GLY A 290 22.51 -19.39 3.23
C GLY A 290 21.04 -19.00 3.22
N MET A 291 20.53 -18.29 4.23
CA MET A 291 19.14 -17.85 4.28
C MET A 291 18.85 -16.70 3.29
N ALA A 292 19.70 -15.68 3.30
CA ALA A 292 19.52 -14.50 2.44
C ALA A 292 19.57 -14.86 0.95
N GLU A 293 20.45 -15.77 0.54
CA GLU A 293 20.59 -16.25 -0.83
C GLU A 293 19.33 -16.99 -1.35
N LYS A 294 18.50 -17.44 -0.42
CA LYS A 294 17.22 -18.13 -0.70
C LYS A 294 16.01 -17.22 -0.50
N ASN A 295 16.21 -15.94 -0.28
CA ASN A 295 15.16 -14.98 0.09
C ASN A 295 14.38 -15.40 1.36
N LEU A 296 15.04 -16.09 2.29
CA LEU A 296 14.48 -16.40 3.60
C LEU A 296 14.87 -15.27 4.55
N SER A 297 13.96 -14.35 4.78
CA SER A 297 14.14 -13.15 5.59
C SER A 297 12.82 -12.66 6.15
N LEU A 298 12.83 -11.70 7.07
CA LEU A 298 11.63 -11.01 7.56
C LEU A 298 10.91 -10.24 6.44
N ASP A 299 11.63 -9.77 5.41
CA ASP A 299 11.04 -9.14 4.23
C ASP A 299 10.20 -10.09 3.38
N TRP A 300 10.50 -11.39 3.41
CA TRP A 300 9.77 -12.40 2.64
C TRP A 300 8.78 -13.21 3.46
N TYR A 301 9.11 -13.45 4.73
CA TYR A 301 8.32 -14.28 5.65
C TYR A 301 8.20 -13.58 7.00
N PRO A 302 7.34 -12.55 7.07
CA PRO A 302 7.11 -11.78 8.29
C PRO A 302 6.56 -12.65 9.42
N VAL A 303 6.91 -12.30 10.66
CA VAL A 303 6.53 -13.04 11.87
C VAL A 303 5.84 -12.11 12.84
N GLY A 304 4.54 -12.29 13.05
CA GLY A 304 3.73 -11.42 13.89
C GLY A 304 2.79 -12.15 14.83
N THR A 305 2.05 -11.36 15.60
CA THR A 305 0.98 -11.81 16.52
C THR A 305 -0.41 -11.56 15.93
N GLY A 306 -0.48 -10.90 14.79
CA GLY A 306 -1.72 -10.42 14.17
C GLY A 306 -2.68 -11.51 13.73
N PRO A 307 -3.87 -11.11 13.26
CA PRO A 307 -4.94 -12.02 12.87
C PRO A 307 -4.61 -12.92 11.69
N TYR A 308 -3.61 -12.55 10.90
CA TYR A 308 -3.18 -13.32 9.72
C TYR A 308 -1.67 -13.53 9.70
N MET A 309 -1.27 -14.57 8.97
CA MET A 309 0.12 -14.89 8.63
C MET A 309 0.27 -15.06 7.13
N LEU A 310 1.41 -14.70 6.57
CA LEU A 310 1.72 -14.84 5.14
C LEU A 310 2.20 -16.27 4.86
N THR A 311 1.36 -17.05 4.17
CA THR A 311 1.64 -18.46 3.87
C THR A 311 2.17 -18.68 2.47
N GLU A 312 1.88 -17.77 1.54
CA GLU A 312 2.47 -17.74 0.19
C GLU A 312 2.91 -16.32 -0.14
N ASN A 313 4.18 -16.17 -0.49
CA ASN A 313 4.74 -14.90 -0.94
C ASN A 313 5.36 -15.05 -2.34
N ASN A 314 4.59 -14.67 -3.35
CA ASN A 314 5.07 -14.49 -4.71
C ASN A 314 4.62 -13.13 -5.26
N PRO A 315 5.37 -12.05 -5.02
CA PRO A 315 4.98 -10.70 -5.42
C PRO A 315 4.89 -10.49 -6.93
N ASN A 316 5.30 -11.47 -7.73
CA ASN A 316 5.13 -11.45 -9.18
C ASN A 316 3.79 -12.05 -9.65
N SER A 317 3.09 -12.77 -8.79
CA SER A 317 1.88 -13.51 -9.14
C SER A 317 0.81 -13.46 -8.06
N ARG A 318 1.10 -14.02 -6.87
CA ARG A 318 0.10 -14.23 -5.82
C ARG A 318 0.72 -14.18 -4.43
N MET A 319 0.02 -13.52 -3.50
CA MET A 319 0.32 -13.52 -2.07
C MET A 319 -0.90 -14.00 -1.30
N VAL A 320 -0.70 -14.83 -0.28
CA VAL A 320 -1.81 -15.42 0.49
C VAL A 320 -1.60 -15.17 1.97
N LEU A 321 -2.62 -14.58 2.59
CA LEU A 321 -2.75 -14.48 4.03
C LEU A 321 -3.73 -15.55 4.52
N GLU A 322 -3.36 -16.28 5.57
CA GLU A 322 -4.25 -17.23 6.26
C GLU A 322 -4.38 -16.83 7.72
N ARG A 323 -5.51 -17.19 8.34
CA ARG A 323 -5.77 -16.92 9.75
C ARG A 323 -4.63 -17.47 10.62
N ASN A 324 -4.10 -16.62 11.50
CA ASN A 324 -3.15 -17.05 12.51
C ASN A 324 -3.88 -17.89 13.59
N PRO A 325 -3.54 -19.17 13.76
CA PRO A 325 -4.21 -20.03 14.73
C PRO A 325 -3.95 -19.60 16.19
N ASN A 326 -2.91 -18.80 16.41
CA ASN A 326 -2.52 -18.29 17.72
C ASN A 326 -3.01 -16.86 17.98
N PHE A 327 -3.84 -16.28 17.09
CA PHE A 327 -4.38 -14.95 17.33
C PHE A 327 -5.17 -14.90 18.62
N HIS A 328 -4.86 -13.93 19.48
CA HIS A 328 -5.37 -13.86 20.86
C HIS A 328 -6.87 -13.56 20.97
N GLY A 329 -7.51 -13.21 19.85
CA GLY A 329 -8.93 -12.90 19.80
C GLY A 329 -9.22 -11.42 20.03
N GLU A 330 -10.18 -10.94 19.28
CA GLU A 330 -10.75 -9.59 19.35
C GLU A 330 -12.21 -9.71 18.92
N THR A 331 -13.06 -8.78 19.31
CA THR A 331 -14.47 -8.77 18.93
C THR A 331 -14.78 -7.58 18.01
N TYR A 332 -15.75 -7.77 17.12
CA TYR A 332 -16.25 -6.70 16.27
C TYR A 332 -16.87 -5.57 17.13
N PRO A 333 -16.58 -4.28 16.84
CA PRO A 333 -17.05 -3.17 17.67
C PRO A 333 -18.57 -3.04 17.69
N CYS A 334 -19.11 -2.64 18.85
CA CYS A 334 -20.52 -2.40 19.07
C CYS A 334 -20.94 -0.94 19.01
N GLU A 335 -19.96 -0.05 18.89
CA GLU A 335 -20.13 1.39 18.77
C GLU A 335 -19.56 1.89 17.46
N GLY A 336 -20.14 2.96 16.91
CA GLY A 336 -19.70 3.60 15.67
C GLY A 336 -20.19 5.03 15.60
N ASP A 337 -20.04 5.63 14.40
CA ASP A 337 -20.56 6.95 14.12
C ASP A 337 -22.08 6.96 13.97
N PRO A 338 -22.74 8.12 14.12
CA PRO A 338 -24.14 8.27 13.73
C PRO A 338 -24.38 7.76 12.30
N GLY A 339 -25.40 6.93 12.12
CA GLY A 339 -25.73 6.32 10.82
C GLY A 339 -25.05 4.99 10.52
N ASP A 340 -24.08 4.53 11.30
CA ASP A 340 -23.42 3.21 11.08
C ASP A 340 -24.38 2.05 11.35
N ARG A 341 -25.32 2.21 12.27
CA ARG A 341 -26.38 1.23 12.56
C ARG A 341 -27.32 1.06 11.36
N GLU A 342 -27.77 2.14 10.77
CA GLU A 342 -28.65 2.17 9.60
C GLU A 342 -27.96 1.60 8.36
N LYS A 343 -26.65 1.76 8.26
CA LYS A 343 -25.82 1.16 7.21
C LYS A 343 -25.51 -0.32 7.47
N GLY A 344 -25.99 -0.91 8.58
CA GLY A 344 -25.75 -2.29 8.94
C GLY A 344 -24.36 -2.62 9.47
N LEU A 345 -23.51 -1.58 9.71
CA LEU A 345 -22.13 -1.77 10.15
C LEU A 345 -22.01 -2.28 11.60
N LEU A 346 -23.09 -2.26 12.39
CA LEU A 346 -23.14 -2.80 13.76
C LEU A 346 -23.81 -4.18 13.85
N ALA A 347 -24.15 -4.80 12.72
CA ALA A 347 -24.87 -6.08 12.70
C ALA A 347 -24.05 -7.26 13.27
N ASP A 348 -22.74 -7.16 13.22
CA ASP A 348 -21.81 -8.18 13.70
C ASP A 348 -21.20 -7.84 15.08
N CYS A 349 -21.76 -6.85 15.81
CA CYS A 349 -21.32 -6.45 17.16
C CYS A 349 -21.04 -7.65 18.07
N GLY A 350 -19.88 -7.66 18.72
CA GLY A 350 -19.48 -8.68 19.70
C GLY A 350 -19.04 -10.03 19.13
N LYS A 351 -19.15 -10.24 17.82
CA LYS A 351 -18.67 -11.48 17.19
C LYS A 351 -17.14 -11.53 17.16
N ALA A 352 -16.61 -12.74 17.31
CA ALA A 352 -15.16 -12.96 17.31
C ALA A 352 -14.53 -12.69 15.93
N LEU A 353 -13.36 -12.04 15.95
CA LEU A 353 -12.53 -11.72 14.79
C LEU A 353 -11.32 -12.68 14.68
N PRO A 354 -10.73 -12.84 13.49
CA PRO A 354 -11.15 -12.31 12.18
C PRO A 354 -12.32 -13.11 11.61
N PHE A 355 -13.15 -12.48 10.75
CA PHE A 355 -14.23 -13.22 10.08
C PHE A 355 -13.72 -14.06 8.92
N ILE A 356 -12.71 -13.59 8.18
CA ILE A 356 -12.18 -14.25 6.99
C ILE A 356 -11.09 -15.24 7.41
N ASP A 357 -11.09 -16.43 6.79
CA ASP A 357 -10.09 -17.46 7.09
C ASP A 357 -8.85 -17.36 6.19
N LYS A 358 -9.05 -16.86 4.96
CA LYS A 358 -8.00 -16.76 3.96
C LYS A 358 -8.21 -15.55 3.06
N VAL A 359 -7.15 -14.85 2.72
CA VAL A 359 -7.15 -13.75 1.74
C VAL A 359 -6.18 -14.08 0.62
N VAL A 360 -6.65 -14.08 -0.60
CA VAL A 360 -5.85 -14.33 -1.79
C VAL A 360 -5.70 -13.03 -2.56
N PHE A 361 -4.48 -12.53 -2.64
CA PHE A 361 -4.13 -11.39 -3.45
C PHE A 361 -3.47 -11.85 -4.75
N THR A 362 -4.06 -11.51 -5.88
CA THR A 362 -3.49 -11.80 -7.21
C THR A 362 -2.91 -10.53 -7.80
N ARG A 363 -1.73 -10.63 -8.43
CA ARG A 363 -1.15 -9.47 -9.09
C ARG A 363 -1.83 -9.19 -10.41
N GLU A 364 -2.39 -7.99 -10.53
CA GLU A 364 -2.96 -7.47 -11.77
C GLU A 364 -2.12 -6.30 -12.29
N LYS A 365 -1.62 -6.43 -13.51
CA LYS A 365 -0.78 -5.40 -14.11
C LYS A 365 -1.57 -4.33 -14.84
N GLU A 366 -2.77 -4.69 -15.29
CA GLU A 366 -3.62 -3.86 -16.15
C GLU A 366 -5.01 -3.70 -15.54
N SER A 367 -5.58 -2.51 -15.67
CA SER A 367 -6.89 -2.16 -15.10
C SER A 367 -8.05 -2.94 -15.74
N ILE A 368 -8.02 -3.17 -17.06
CA ILE A 368 -9.10 -3.81 -17.78
C ILE A 368 -9.32 -5.28 -17.38
N PRO A 369 -8.28 -6.16 -17.33
CA PRO A 369 -8.43 -7.52 -16.82
C PRO A 369 -8.91 -7.55 -15.36
N TYR A 370 -8.40 -6.65 -14.51
CA TYR A 370 -8.83 -6.52 -13.12
C TYR A 370 -10.34 -6.20 -13.04
N TRP A 371 -10.78 -5.20 -13.80
CA TRP A 371 -12.17 -4.78 -13.87
C TRP A 371 -13.11 -5.91 -14.34
N ASN A 372 -12.75 -6.59 -15.43
CA ASN A 372 -13.54 -7.70 -15.96
C ASN A 372 -13.68 -8.86 -14.94
N LYS A 373 -12.61 -9.21 -14.22
CA LYS A 373 -12.66 -10.22 -13.15
C LYS A 373 -13.56 -9.79 -12.00
N PHE A 374 -13.55 -8.49 -11.63
CA PHE A 374 -14.47 -7.95 -10.64
C PHE A 374 -15.92 -8.09 -11.12
N LEU A 375 -16.25 -7.69 -12.34
CA LEU A 375 -17.62 -7.82 -12.90
C LEU A 375 -18.11 -9.28 -12.94
N GLN A 376 -17.20 -10.23 -13.07
CA GLN A 376 -17.47 -11.67 -13.02
C GLN A 376 -17.56 -12.22 -11.59
N GLY A 377 -17.31 -11.40 -10.56
CA GLY A 377 -17.33 -11.80 -9.16
C GLY A 377 -16.08 -12.54 -8.69
N TYR A 378 -14.98 -12.51 -9.47
CA TYR A 378 -13.73 -13.15 -9.08
C TYR A 378 -12.87 -12.30 -8.13
N TYR A 379 -13.19 -11.03 -7.98
CA TYR A 379 -12.70 -10.15 -6.90
C TYR A 379 -13.88 -9.62 -6.11
N ASP A 380 -13.75 -9.59 -4.78
CA ASP A 380 -14.85 -9.19 -3.88
C ASP A 380 -15.04 -7.67 -3.83
N ALA A 381 -13.97 -6.92 -4.14
CA ALA A 381 -13.97 -5.46 -4.22
C ALA A 381 -13.09 -4.96 -5.37
N SER A 382 -13.34 -3.73 -5.83
CA SER A 382 -12.52 -3.06 -6.84
C SER A 382 -12.52 -1.55 -6.63
N GLY A 383 -11.42 -0.90 -7.03
CA GLY A 383 -11.45 0.52 -7.38
C GLY A 383 -12.15 0.74 -8.72
N ILE A 384 -12.32 1.99 -9.10
CA ILE A 384 -12.84 2.38 -10.41
C ILE A 384 -11.73 3.11 -11.16
N SER A 385 -11.22 2.51 -12.24
CA SER A 385 -10.28 3.20 -13.13
C SER A 385 -11.01 4.29 -13.94
N SER A 386 -10.28 5.25 -14.50
CA SER A 386 -10.88 6.27 -15.36
C SER A 386 -11.55 5.66 -16.60
N ASP A 387 -10.98 4.59 -17.16
CA ASP A 387 -11.51 3.89 -18.33
C ASP A 387 -12.83 3.14 -18.03
N SER A 388 -13.05 2.75 -16.78
CA SER A 388 -14.25 2.01 -16.35
C SER A 388 -15.27 2.90 -15.64
N PHE A 389 -15.01 4.21 -15.56
CA PHE A 389 -15.81 5.14 -14.76
C PHE A 389 -17.27 5.17 -15.21
N ASP A 390 -17.51 5.42 -16.48
CA ASP A 390 -18.87 5.54 -17.05
C ASP A 390 -19.65 4.23 -17.05
N GLN A 391 -18.96 3.09 -16.96
CA GLN A 391 -19.60 1.78 -16.77
C GLN A 391 -20.09 1.59 -15.33
N ALA A 392 -19.36 2.15 -14.37
CA ALA A 392 -19.62 1.94 -12.95
C ALA A 392 -20.61 2.96 -12.37
N VAL A 393 -20.45 4.24 -12.72
CA VAL A 393 -21.17 5.33 -12.08
C VAL A 393 -21.68 6.37 -13.08
N ARG A 394 -22.73 7.09 -12.68
CA ARG A 394 -23.28 8.25 -13.37
C ARG A 394 -23.31 9.43 -12.42
N LEU A 395 -23.05 10.62 -12.95
CA LEU A 395 -23.26 11.88 -12.26
C LEU A 395 -24.70 12.35 -12.52
N ASN A 396 -25.46 12.61 -11.46
CA ASN A 396 -26.76 13.23 -11.61
C ASN A 396 -26.63 14.76 -11.85
N VAL A 397 -27.75 15.42 -12.13
CA VAL A 397 -27.80 16.88 -12.41
C VAL A 397 -27.30 17.70 -11.21
N GLY A 398 -27.35 17.16 -9.99
CA GLY A 398 -26.83 17.77 -8.76
C GLY A 398 -25.33 17.53 -8.51
N GLY A 399 -24.67 16.74 -9.35
CA GLY A 399 -23.27 16.37 -9.15
C GLY A 399 -23.04 15.17 -8.19
N ASP A 400 -24.14 14.55 -7.70
CA ASP A 400 -24.02 13.36 -6.86
C ASP A 400 -23.72 12.14 -7.74
N VAL A 401 -22.91 11.25 -7.18
CA VAL A 401 -22.48 10.03 -7.84
C VAL A 401 -23.42 8.89 -7.51
N GLN A 402 -23.93 8.22 -8.54
CA GLN A 402 -24.80 7.05 -8.42
C GLN A 402 -24.26 5.90 -9.27
N LEU A 403 -24.49 4.67 -8.81
CA LEU A 403 -24.18 3.48 -9.60
C LEU A 403 -25.06 3.42 -10.86
N THR A 404 -24.52 2.90 -11.95
CA THR A 404 -25.30 2.54 -13.14
C THR A 404 -26.32 1.45 -12.81
N GLU A 405 -27.37 1.32 -13.63
CA GLU A 405 -28.41 0.28 -13.48
C GLU A 405 -27.80 -1.13 -13.43
N GLU A 406 -26.83 -1.40 -14.32
CA GLU A 406 -26.14 -2.69 -14.36
C GLU A 406 -25.43 -3.01 -13.02
N MET A 407 -24.76 -2.03 -12.42
CA MET A 407 -24.10 -2.22 -11.12
C MET A 407 -25.11 -2.42 -9.98
N GLN A 408 -26.24 -1.73 -10.03
CA GLN A 408 -27.32 -1.89 -9.05
C GLN A 408 -27.98 -3.28 -9.17
N GLU A 409 -28.26 -3.76 -10.38
CA GLU A 409 -28.82 -5.11 -10.63
C GLU A 409 -27.88 -6.21 -10.12
N LYS A 410 -26.56 -6.04 -10.27
CA LYS A 410 -25.56 -6.94 -9.68
C LYS A 410 -25.47 -6.83 -8.15
N GLY A 411 -26.17 -5.87 -7.53
CA GLY A 411 -26.11 -5.61 -6.09
C GLY A 411 -24.78 -5.06 -5.62
N ILE A 412 -24.02 -4.43 -6.51
CA ILE A 412 -22.76 -3.77 -6.18
C ILE A 412 -23.06 -2.55 -5.31
N ARG A 413 -22.18 -2.27 -4.35
CA ARG A 413 -22.26 -1.13 -3.44
C ARG A 413 -21.10 -0.18 -3.70
N LEU A 414 -21.39 1.12 -3.77
CA LEU A 414 -20.39 2.17 -3.88
C LEU A 414 -20.07 2.75 -2.50
N LEU A 415 -18.81 2.84 -2.18
CA LEU A 415 -18.28 3.58 -1.04
C LEU A 415 -17.45 4.75 -1.55
N THR A 416 -17.74 5.94 -1.07
CA THR A 416 -16.99 7.16 -1.40
C THR A 416 -16.36 7.75 -0.15
N SER A 417 -15.14 8.26 -0.27
CA SER A 417 -14.44 9.00 0.78
C SER A 417 -13.47 10.02 0.18
N VAL A 418 -13.21 11.10 0.89
CA VAL A 418 -12.07 11.97 0.62
C VAL A 418 -10.91 11.41 1.42
N ARG A 419 -9.78 11.12 0.76
CA ARG A 419 -8.60 10.58 1.45
C ARG A 419 -7.80 11.69 2.13
N ALA A 420 -7.30 11.38 3.32
CA ALA A 420 -6.28 12.18 3.99
C ALA A 420 -4.92 12.01 3.28
N SER A 421 -4.86 12.45 2.02
CA SER A 421 -3.71 12.27 1.14
C SER A 421 -3.50 13.51 0.29
N ILE A 422 -2.26 13.70 -0.17
CA ILE A 422 -1.93 14.74 -1.15
C ILE A 422 -1.07 14.15 -2.26
N PHE A 423 -1.37 14.50 -3.52
CA PHE A 423 -0.46 14.30 -4.65
C PHE A 423 0.13 15.64 -5.07
N TYR A 424 1.41 15.65 -5.38
CA TYR A 424 2.15 16.87 -5.72
C TYR A 424 3.30 16.62 -6.70
N MET A 425 3.71 17.65 -7.39
CA MET A 425 4.99 17.67 -8.13
C MET A 425 6.01 18.44 -7.29
N GLY A 426 7.08 17.76 -6.88
CA GLY A 426 8.14 18.35 -6.06
C GLY A 426 9.29 18.85 -6.90
N PHE A 427 9.94 19.92 -6.43
CA PHE A 427 11.21 20.42 -6.93
C PHE A 427 12.33 19.99 -6.01
N ASN A 428 13.44 19.49 -6.56
CA ASN A 428 14.62 19.27 -5.75
C ASN A 428 15.26 20.61 -5.40
N MET A 429 15.12 21.04 -4.15
CA MET A 429 15.61 22.34 -3.69
C MET A 429 17.14 22.46 -3.65
N GLN A 430 17.87 21.37 -3.91
CA GLN A 430 19.33 21.37 -4.09
C GLN A 430 19.74 21.58 -5.57
N ASP A 431 18.80 21.55 -6.51
CA ASP A 431 19.07 21.78 -7.92
C ASP A 431 19.43 23.25 -8.18
N SER A 432 20.41 23.49 -9.05
CA SER A 432 20.92 24.85 -9.33
C SER A 432 19.95 25.76 -10.10
N LEU A 433 18.94 25.16 -10.77
CA LEU A 433 18.00 25.86 -11.65
C LEU A 433 16.64 26.07 -10.96
N VAL A 434 16.05 24.98 -10.46
CA VAL A 434 14.73 25.02 -9.82
C VAL A 434 14.81 25.10 -8.30
N GLY A 435 15.97 24.94 -7.70
CA GLY A 435 16.15 24.86 -6.25
C GLY A 435 16.42 26.22 -5.58
N GLY A 436 16.77 26.14 -4.29
CA GLY A 436 17.11 27.27 -3.44
C GLY A 436 15.92 28.18 -3.06
N LEU A 437 16.17 29.08 -2.10
CA LEU A 437 15.20 30.06 -1.62
C LEU A 437 15.33 31.43 -2.29
N GLY A 438 16.27 31.57 -3.25
CA GLY A 438 16.49 32.80 -3.98
C GLY A 438 15.34 33.17 -4.91
N ASP A 439 15.18 34.46 -5.19
CA ASP A 439 14.06 35.02 -5.96
C ASP A 439 13.89 34.36 -7.34
N GLY A 440 14.94 34.11 -8.07
CA GLY A 440 14.86 33.51 -9.41
C GLY A 440 14.24 32.14 -9.41
N GLY A 441 14.77 31.20 -8.59
CA GLY A 441 14.23 29.85 -8.46
C GLY A 441 12.81 29.85 -7.91
N ARG A 442 12.53 30.68 -6.89
CA ARG A 442 11.20 30.82 -6.30
C ARG A 442 10.15 31.29 -7.33
N LYS A 443 10.43 32.36 -8.07
CA LYS A 443 9.52 32.88 -9.12
C LYS A 443 9.30 31.87 -10.24
N LEU A 444 10.34 31.11 -10.62
CA LEU A 444 10.22 30.03 -11.60
C LEU A 444 9.25 28.94 -11.11
N ARG A 445 9.39 28.47 -9.86
CA ARG A 445 8.48 27.47 -9.27
C ARG A 445 7.05 27.99 -9.15
N GLN A 446 6.88 29.25 -8.74
CA GLN A 446 5.57 29.93 -8.67
C GLN A 446 4.92 30.03 -10.07
N ALA A 447 5.69 30.40 -11.10
CA ALA A 447 5.20 30.43 -12.48
C ALA A 447 4.73 29.06 -12.95
N ILE A 448 5.51 28.00 -12.69
CA ILE A 448 5.14 26.62 -13.02
C ILE A 448 3.86 26.22 -12.28
N SER A 449 3.74 26.58 -10.99
CA SER A 449 2.54 26.27 -10.17
C SER A 449 1.26 26.93 -10.75
N ILE A 450 1.35 28.14 -11.30
CA ILE A 450 0.23 28.79 -11.98
C ILE A 450 -0.06 28.12 -13.33
N GLY A 451 1.00 27.73 -14.07
CA GLY A 451 0.89 27.19 -15.42
C GLY A 451 0.25 25.80 -15.50
N ILE A 452 0.35 25.00 -14.44
CA ILE A 452 -0.22 23.64 -14.38
C ILE A 452 -1.66 23.69 -13.85
N ASP A 453 -2.64 23.41 -14.70
CA ASP A 453 -4.06 23.46 -14.40
C ASP A 453 -4.51 22.16 -13.72
N GLN A 454 -4.56 22.16 -12.38
CA GLN A 454 -4.96 20.98 -11.60
C GLN A 454 -6.45 20.67 -11.72
N GLU A 455 -7.29 21.67 -11.92
CA GLU A 455 -8.73 21.50 -12.16
C GLU A 455 -8.97 20.76 -13.47
N GLU A 456 -8.27 21.15 -14.54
CA GLU A 456 -8.28 20.45 -15.83
C GLU A 456 -7.79 19.01 -15.68
N PHE A 457 -6.70 18.78 -14.94
CA PHE A 457 -6.18 17.44 -14.66
C PHE A 457 -7.21 16.56 -13.97
N ILE A 458 -7.83 17.05 -12.89
CA ILE A 458 -8.86 16.32 -12.13
C ILE A 458 -10.06 16.01 -13.02
N SER A 459 -10.49 16.97 -13.85
CA SER A 459 -11.62 16.78 -14.75
C SER A 459 -11.34 15.69 -15.81
N ILE A 460 -10.19 15.77 -16.51
CA ILE A 460 -9.86 14.90 -17.63
C ILE A 460 -9.46 13.49 -17.17
N PHE A 461 -8.53 13.41 -16.18
CA PHE A 461 -7.89 12.13 -15.86
C PHE A 461 -8.47 11.44 -14.63
N MET A 462 -9.23 12.16 -13.81
CA MET A 462 -9.81 11.62 -12.60
C MET A 462 -11.32 11.61 -12.58
N ASN A 463 -11.95 12.03 -13.69
CA ASN A 463 -13.43 12.12 -13.78
C ASN A 463 -14.02 12.92 -12.59
N GLY A 464 -13.38 14.04 -12.21
CA GLY A 464 -13.78 14.87 -11.09
C GLY A 464 -13.48 14.31 -9.67
N ARG A 465 -12.79 13.18 -9.55
CA ARG A 465 -12.50 12.52 -8.27
C ARG A 465 -11.27 13.12 -7.57
N GLY A 466 -11.27 14.43 -7.38
CA GLY A 466 -10.21 15.13 -6.67
C GLY A 466 -10.68 16.49 -6.17
N ILE A 467 -9.95 17.02 -5.19
CA ILE A 467 -10.07 18.38 -4.69
C ILE A 467 -8.72 19.04 -4.98
N PRO A 468 -8.65 20.16 -5.73
CA PRO A 468 -7.39 20.87 -5.94
C PRO A 468 -6.75 21.22 -4.58
N ALA A 469 -5.49 20.81 -4.39
CA ALA A 469 -4.80 21.08 -3.14
C ALA A 469 -4.28 22.52 -3.09
N MET A 470 -4.59 23.22 -2.00
CA MET A 470 -4.16 24.60 -1.76
C MET A 470 -2.96 24.68 -0.81
N SER A 471 -2.71 23.60 -0.07
CA SER A 471 -1.64 23.46 0.92
C SER A 471 -1.23 22.00 1.04
N PRO A 472 -0.18 21.67 1.82
CA PRO A 472 0.16 20.27 2.10
C PRO A 472 -0.92 19.49 2.84
N LEU A 473 -1.75 20.17 3.64
CA LEU A 473 -2.74 19.54 4.52
C LEU A 473 -3.97 19.06 3.74
N ALA A 474 -4.37 17.83 4.02
CA ALA A 474 -5.56 17.21 3.45
C ALA A 474 -6.84 17.54 4.25
N PRO A 475 -8.03 17.49 3.62
CA PRO A 475 -9.30 17.62 4.32
C PRO A 475 -9.42 16.62 5.47
N GLY A 476 -9.96 17.06 6.62
CA GLY A 476 -10.11 16.26 7.83
C GLY A 476 -8.89 16.24 8.75
N ILE A 477 -7.77 16.80 8.34
CA ILE A 477 -6.59 17.02 9.19
C ILE A 477 -6.70 18.37 9.89
N PHE A 478 -6.35 18.41 11.18
CA PHE A 478 -6.33 19.69 11.93
C PHE A 478 -5.45 20.71 11.22
N GLY A 479 -5.92 21.94 11.08
CA GLY A 479 -5.19 23.00 10.34
C GLY A 479 -5.57 23.13 8.88
N PHE A 480 -6.27 22.16 8.28
CA PHE A 480 -6.87 22.33 6.96
C PHE A 480 -7.94 23.44 7.00
N GLU A 481 -7.89 24.32 6.03
CA GLU A 481 -8.84 25.45 5.92
C GLU A 481 -9.49 25.47 4.55
N GLU A 482 -10.77 25.78 4.55
CA GLU A 482 -11.58 25.97 3.34
C GLU A 482 -11.86 27.46 3.10
N GLY A 483 -12.43 27.76 1.94
CA GLY A 483 -12.85 29.12 1.59
C GLY A 483 -11.68 30.07 1.37
N GLN A 484 -11.92 31.36 1.56
CA GLN A 484 -10.95 32.42 1.27
C GLN A 484 -9.65 32.32 2.10
N GLY A 485 -9.74 31.86 3.36
CA GLY A 485 -8.56 31.69 4.23
C GLY A 485 -7.66 30.52 3.82
N GLY A 486 -8.22 29.53 3.12
CA GLY A 486 -7.52 28.30 2.75
C GLY A 486 -6.89 28.30 1.36
N ILE A 487 -7.12 29.34 0.51
CA ILE A 487 -6.57 29.36 -0.86
C ILE A 487 -5.04 29.51 -0.87
N ASN A 488 -4.41 29.03 -1.96
CA ASN A 488 -3.04 29.36 -2.26
C ASN A 488 -2.98 30.70 -3.03
N PRO A 489 -2.58 31.84 -2.39
CA PRO A 489 -2.61 33.15 -3.01
C PRO A 489 -1.55 33.34 -4.10
N VAL A 490 -0.60 32.45 -4.21
CA VAL A 490 0.38 32.43 -5.32
C VAL A 490 -0.32 32.02 -6.62
N VAL A 491 -1.20 31.02 -6.56
CA VAL A 491 -1.84 30.39 -7.73
C VAL A 491 -3.24 30.94 -7.98
N TYR A 492 -3.97 31.33 -6.93
CA TYR A 492 -5.39 31.72 -7.02
C TYR A 492 -5.66 33.10 -6.47
N ASP A 493 -6.68 33.74 -7.01
CA ASP A 493 -7.38 34.88 -6.44
C ASP A 493 -8.76 34.41 -5.95
N TRP A 494 -9.26 35.04 -4.87
CA TRP A 494 -10.62 34.81 -4.41
C TRP A 494 -11.56 35.78 -5.08
N ARG A 495 -12.44 35.34 -5.98
CA ARG A 495 -13.41 36.17 -6.71
C ARG A 495 -14.75 35.47 -6.78
N ASP A 496 -15.83 36.21 -6.62
CA ASP A 496 -17.21 35.72 -6.71
C ASP A 496 -17.50 34.53 -5.79
N GLY A 497 -16.92 34.53 -4.58
CA GLY A 497 -17.11 33.49 -3.58
C GLY A 497 -16.38 32.16 -3.88
N ALA A 498 -15.44 32.15 -4.85
CA ALA A 498 -14.70 30.97 -5.25
C ALA A 498 -13.22 31.28 -5.58
N PRO A 499 -12.32 30.27 -5.46
CA PRO A 499 -10.95 30.39 -5.94
C PRO A 499 -10.95 30.43 -7.48
N ARG A 500 -10.21 31.39 -8.05
CA ARG A 500 -10.00 31.55 -9.48
C ARG A 500 -8.52 31.51 -9.78
N ARG A 501 -8.08 30.54 -10.60
CA ARG A 501 -6.68 30.40 -11.00
C ARG A 501 -6.20 31.68 -11.71
N LYS A 502 -5.01 32.14 -11.39
CA LYS A 502 -4.37 33.28 -12.06
C LYS A 502 -4.09 32.95 -13.53
N SER A 503 -4.04 34.01 -14.33
CA SER A 503 -3.84 33.84 -15.78
C SER A 503 -2.42 33.36 -16.14
N ILE A 504 -2.27 32.76 -17.30
CA ILE A 504 -0.96 32.32 -17.82
C ILE A 504 -0.01 33.52 -18.06
N GLU A 505 -0.54 34.72 -18.32
CA GLU A 505 0.22 35.95 -18.46
C GLU A 505 0.87 36.34 -17.12
N SER A 506 0.21 36.06 -16.00
CA SER A 506 0.79 36.24 -14.67
C SER A 506 1.97 35.29 -14.43
N ALA A 507 1.86 34.05 -14.88
CA ALA A 507 2.97 33.09 -14.85
C ALA A 507 4.14 33.51 -15.74
N ARG A 508 3.86 33.99 -16.97
CA ARG A 508 4.89 34.49 -17.90
C ARG A 508 5.64 35.71 -17.38
N ARG A 509 4.96 36.59 -16.63
CA ARG A 509 5.64 37.72 -15.94
C ARG A 509 6.63 37.19 -14.90
N LEU A 510 6.23 36.23 -14.07
CA LEU A 510 7.11 35.59 -13.08
C LEU A 510 8.30 34.89 -13.77
N MET A 511 8.08 34.24 -14.94
CA MET A 511 9.15 33.67 -15.74
C MET A 511 10.19 34.72 -16.19
N ALA A 512 9.71 35.84 -16.69
CA ALA A 512 10.58 36.93 -17.11
C ALA A 512 11.36 37.51 -15.91
N GLU A 513 10.73 37.74 -14.77
CA GLU A 513 11.36 38.17 -13.53
C GLU A 513 12.36 37.14 -12.98
N ALA A 514 12.14 35.85 -13.23
CA ALA A 514 13.05 34.75 -12.90
C ALA A 514 14.25 34.67 -13.85
N GLY A 515 14.32 35.51 -14.89
CA GLY A 515 15.39 35.51 -15.88
C GLY A 515 15.16 34.60 -17.11
N TRP A 516 13.89 34.15 -17.31
CA TRP A 516 13.48 33.24 -18.38
C TRP A 516 12.34 33.82 -19.25
N PRO A 517 12.50 35.02 -19.83
CA PRO A 517 11.47 35.58 -20.71
C PRO A 517 11.25 34.66 -21.92
N ASN A 518 9.98 34.31 -22.20
CA ASN A 518 9.57 33.39 -23.27
C ASN A 518 10.32 32.05 -23.24
N GLY A 519 10.56 31.51 -22.04
CA GLY A 519 11.24 30.23 -21.84
C GLY A 519 12.70 30.20 -22.24
N ARG A 520 13.36 31.36 -22.33
CA ARG A 520 14.79 31.48 -22.71
C ARG A 520 15.58 32.25 -21.66
N ASN A 521 16.80 31.81 -21.43
CA ASN A 521 17.71 32.51 -20.54
C ASN A 521 17.94 33.95 -21.03
N ALA A 522 17.69 34.94 -20.19
CA ALA A 522 17.77 36.34 -20.55
C ALA A 522 19.21 36.79 -20.99
N ARG A 523 20.26 36.05 -20.59
CA ARG A 523 21.66 36.36 -20.89
C ARG A 523 22.21 35.54 -22.05
N THR A 524 21.90 34.21 -22.09
CA THR A 524 22.49 33.29 -23.10
C THR A 524 21.56 33.02 -24.27
N GLY A 525 20.23 33.26 -24.13
CA GLY A 525 19.23 32.89 -25.13
C GLY A 525 18.91 31.42 -25.21
N GLU A 526 19.54 30.57 -24.38
CA GLU A 526 19.30 29.14 -24.36
C GLU A 526 17.88 28.82 -23.87
N PRO A 527 17.21 27.78 -24.45
CA PRO A 527 15.88 27.39 -24.01
C PRO A 527 15.90 26.76 -22.60
N LEU A 528 14.85 26.99 -21.85
CA LEU A 528 14.67 26.36 -20.57
C LEU A 528 14.23 24.92 -20.75
N VAL A 529 15.07 23.97 -20.35
CA VAL A 529 14.79 22.53 -20.36
C VAL A 529 14.73 22.04 -18.92
N LEU A 530 13.61 21.42 -18.55
CA LEU A 530 13.40 20.83 -17.23
C LEU A 530 13.15 19.32 -17.33
N ASN A 531 13.63 18.58 -16.33
CA ASN A 531 13.52 17.13 -16.25
C ASN A 531 12.54 16.72 -15.16
N LEU A 532 11.56 15.89 -15.50
CA LEU A 532 10.63 15.29 -14.57
C LEU A 532 10.88 13.80 -14.47
N ASP A 533 11.18 13.33 -13.27
CA ASP A 533 11.25 11.91 -12.95
C ASP A 533 9.90 11.44 -12.36
N THR A 534 9.38 10.32 -12.88
CA THR A 534 8.09 9.75 -12.44
C THR A 534 8.08 8.23 -12.58
N THR A 535 7.07 7.61 -12.03
CA THR A 535 6.74 6.20 -12.22
C THR A 535 5.69 6.05 -13.31
N GLY A 536 5.54 4.84 -13.85
CA GLY A 536 4.55 4.53 -14.86
C GLY A 536 5.13 4.41 -16.28
N GLY A 537 4.43 3.73 -17.15
CA GLY A 537 4.85 3.43 -18.53
C GLY A 537 3.71 2.83 -19.35
N GLY A 538 2.51 2.71 -18.78
CA GLY A 538 1.32 2.24 -19.47
C GLY A 538 0.72 3.29 -20.43
N MET A 539 -0.24 2.87 -21.28
CA MET A 539 -0.89 3.78 -22.24
C MET A 539 -1.64 4.94 -21.55
N GLY A 540 -2.25 4.69 -20.38
CA GLY A 540 -2.93 5.74 -19.61
C GLY A 540 -1.96 6.79 -19.06
N ASP A 541 -0.74 6.38 -18.69
CA ASP A 541 0.29 7.30 -18.22
C ASP A 541 0.79 8.22 -19.34
N LYS A 542 0.88 7.70 -20.56
CA LYS A 542 1.29 8.50 -21.71
C LYS A 542 0.41 9.72 -21.92
N SER A 543 -0.91 9.57 -21.88
CA SER A 543 -1.85 10.68 -22.07
C SER A 543 -1.69 11.76 -20.98
N ARG A 544 -1.45 11.37 -19.73
CA ARG A 544 -1.18 12.29 -18.61
C ARG A 544 0.14 13.04 -18.80
N LEU A 545 1.19 12.34 -19.21
CA LEU A 545 2.49 12.92 -19.42
C LEU A 545 2.52 13.86 -20.66
N ASP A 546 1.81 13.50 -21.72
CA ASP A 546 1.63 14.36 -22.89
C ASP A 546 0.83 15.64 -22.52
N TRP A 547 -0.21 15.51 -21.67
CA TRP A 547 -0.92 16.65 -21.14
C TRP A 547 0.00 17.55 -20.30
N LEU A 548 0.77 16.98 -19.41
CA LEU A 548 1.70 17.74 -18.57
C LEU A 548 2.75 18.48 -19.42
N THR A 549 3.27 17.83 -20.44
CA THR A 549 4.20 18.46 -21.42
C THR A 549 3.57 19.69 -22.07
N ARG A 550 2.27 19.62 -22.43
CA ARG A 550 1.53 20.79 -22.96
C ARG A 550 1.34 21.90 -21.91
N GLN A 551 1.16 21.56 -20.61
CA GLN A 551 1.09 22.59 -19.57
C GLN A 551 2.42 23.38 -19.47
N PHE A 552 3.56 22.69 -19.49
CA PHE A 552 4.87 23.34 -19.51
C PHE A 552 5.12 24.16 -20.78
N ALA A 553 4.63 23.69 -21.92
CA ALA A 553 4.72 24.40 -23.19
C ALA A 553 3.94 25.73 -23.20
N LYS A 554 2.90 25.92 -22.36
CA LYS A 554 2.22 27.22 -22.17
C LYS A 554 3.19 28.31 -21.64
N LEU A 555 4.28 27.89 -20.99
CA LEU A 555 5.35 28.74 -20.45
C LEU A 555 6.61 28.72 -21.29
N ASP A 556 6.57 28.16 -22.52
CA ASP A 556 7.70 27.93 -23.41
C ASP A 556 8.82 27.08 -22.76
N ILE A 557 8.50 26.23 -21.79
CA ILE A 557 9.41 25.31 -21.11
C ILE A 557 9.42 23.96 -21.85
N GLN A 558 10.61 23.46 -22.16
CA GLN A 558 10.79 22.12 -22.70
C GLN A 558 10.85 21.10 -21.55
N LEU A 559 9.84 20.23 -21.43
CA LEU A 559 9.80 19.18 -20.41
C LEU A 559 10.35 17.87 -20.96
N VAL A 560 11.35 17.31 -20.28
CA VAL A 560 11.88 15.96 -20.51
C VAL A 560 11.37 15.04 -19.43
N VAL A 561 10.52 14.08 -19.80
CA VAL A 561 9.96 13.10 -18.86
C VAL A 561 10.83 11.83 -18.82
N ARG A 562 11.15 11.36 -17.61
CA ARG A 562 11.95 10.16 -17.34
C ARG A 562 11.13 9.20 -16.48
N SER A 563 10.50 8.23 -17.11
CA SER A 563 9.75 7.19 -16.40
C SER A 563 10.63 6.02 -16.01
N THR A 564 10.46 5.52 -14.78
CA THR A 564 11.14 4.33 -14.26
C THR A 564 10.17 3.50 -13.40
N ASP A 565 10.56 2.27 -13.02
CA ASP A 565 9.83 1.52 -12.00
C ASP A 565 9.95 2.17 -10.61
N TRP A 566 9.02 1.85 -9.71
CA TRP A 566 8.92 2.44 -8.38
C TRP A 566 10.22 2.33 -7.57
N ASN A 567 10.83 1.15 -7.54
CA ASN A 567 12.02 0.92 -6.73
C ASN A 567 13.22 1.76 -7.21
N ARG A 568 13.40 1.86 -8.52
CA ARG A 568 14.43 2.69 -9.13
C ARG A 568 14.15 4.18 -8.93
N PHE A 569 12.90 4.58 -8.98
CA PHE A 569 12.47 5.95 -8.70
C PHE A 569 12.82 6.34 -7.25
N GLN A 570 12.50 5.49 -6.27
CA GLN A 570 12.87 5.71 -4.87
C GLN A 570 14.40 5.86 -4.69
N GLU A 571 15.18 5.05 -5.39
CA GLU A 571 16.64 5.15 -5.38
C GLU A 571 17.14 6.48 -5.92
N LYS A 572 16.55 7.01 -7.00
CA LYS A 572 16.87 8.32 -7.54
C LYS A 572 16.57 9.44 -6.56
N LEU A 573 15.41 9.39 -5.88
CA LEU A 573 15.04 10.35 -4.84
C LEU A 573 16.05 10.35 -3.69
N ARG A 574 16.43 9.16 -3.21
CA ARG A 574 17.40 9.00 -2.13
C ARG A 574 18.79 9.58 -2.50
N LYS A 575 19.18 9.45 -3.76
CA LYS A 575 20.46 9.99 -4.25
C LYS A 575 20.40 11.46 -4.67
N GLY A 576 19.23 12.10 -4.64
CA GLY A 576 19.04 13.45 -5.17
C GLY A 576 19.23 13.55 -6.70
N ALA A 577 19.15 12.43 -7.41
CA ALA A 577 19.35 12.35 -8.86
C ALA A 577 18.06 12.66 -9.65
N VAL A 578 17.26 13.59 -9.13
CA VAL A 578 16.03 14.12 -9.73
C VAL A 578 16.09 15.64 -9.73
N GLN A 579 15.48 16.28 -10.71
CA GLN A 579 15.29 17.74 -10.73
C GLN A 579 13.88 18.12 -10.29
N MET A 580 12.89 17.50 -10.91
CA MET A 580 11.47 17.51 -10.50
C MET A 580 10.97 16.08 -10.42
N PHE A 581 9.98 15.85 -9.60
CA PHE A 581 9.40 14.51 -9.40
C PHE A 581 7.91 14.60 -9.09
N TYR A 582 7.17 13.52 -9.38
CA TYR A 582 5.76 13.41 -9.02
C TYR A 582 5.61 12.36 -7.92
N LEU A 583 4.98 12.72 -6.80
CA LEU A 583 4.86 11.87 -5.63
C LEU A 583 3.52 12.15 -4.91
N GLY A 584 3.11 11.23 -4.05
CA GLY A 584 1.99 11.42 -3.14
C GLY A 584 2.35 11.02 -1.72
N TRP A 585 1.55 11.48 -0.77
CA TRP A 585 1.64 11.12 0.63
C TRP A 585 0.26 10.77 1.17
N ASN A 586 0.16 9.64 1.84
CA ASN A 586 -1.02 9.24 2.60
C ASN A 586 -0.76 9.50 4.09
N ALA A 587 -1.74 10.00 4.82
CA ALA A 587 -1.59 10.21 6.25
C ALA A 587 -1.35 8.87 6.99
N ASP A 588 -0.28 8.80 7.75
CA ASP A 588 -0.01 7.69 8.67
C ASP A 588 -0.84 7.83 9.95
N TYR A 589 -1.04 9.09 10.37
CA TYR A 589 -1.84 9.47 11.51
C TYR A 589 -2.50 10.86 11.28
N PRO A 590 -3.62 11.14 11.95
CA PRO A 590 -4.45 12.31 11.64
C PRO A 590 -3.94 13.59 12.34
N ASP A 591 -2.69 13.96 12.07
CA ASP A 591 -2.06 15.16 12.63
C ASP A 591 -1.31 15.94 11.53
N PRO A 592 -1.32 17.31 11.56
CA PRO A 592 -0.60 18.14 10.59
C PRO A 592 0.91 17.87 10.56
N GLU A 593 1.50 17.41 11.66
CA GLU A 593 2.91 17.00 11.68
C GLU A 593 3.23 16.03 10.56
N ASN A 594 2.33 15.06 10.28
CA ASN A 594 2.53 14.01 9.27
C ASN A 594 2.55 14.51 7.82
N PHE A 595 2.23 15.76 7.58
CA PHE A 595 2.35 16.42 6.28
C PHE A 595 3.51 17.41 6.26
N PHE A 596 3.70 18.15 7.34
CA PHE A 596 4.74 19.16 7.39
C PHE A 596 6.15 18.58 7.57
N PHE A 597 6.31 17.40 8.17
CA PHE A 597 7.63 16.76 8.26
C PHE A 597 8.23 16.45 6.89
N LEU A 598 7.41 16.26 5.86
CA LEU A 598 7.85 16.12 4.46
C LEU A 598 8.57 17.36 3.90
N LEU A 599 8.56 18.45 4.65
CA LEU A 599 9.16 19.74 4.31
C LEU A 599 10.14 20.21 5.38
N HIS A 600 10.31 19.46 6.46
CA HIS A 600 11.23 19.78 7.56
C HIS A 600 12.68 19.49 7.18
N GLY A 601 13.60 20.38 7.55
CA GLY A 601 15.02 20.31 7.16
C GLY A 601 15.75 19.08 7.70
N SER A 602 15.39 18.57 8.91
CA SER A 602 15.98 17.34 9.45
C SER A 602 15.55 16.08 8.73
N GLU A 603 14.47 16.15 7.93
CA GLU A 603 13.92 15.03 7.17
C GLU A 603 14.35 15.04 5.69
N THR A 604 15.33 15.87 5.32
CA THR A 604 15.83 15.89 3.94
C THR A 604 16.35 14.51 3.51
N ARG A 605 15.84 14.06 2.36
CA ARG A 605 16.05 12.68 1.91
C ARG A 605 17.51 12.37 1.59
N VAL A 606 18.19 13.30 0.94
CA VAL A 606 19.60 13.12 0.52
C VAL A 606 20.56 13.14 1.71
N LYS A 607 20.38 14.08 2.64
CA LYS A 607 21.33 14.30 3.74
C LYS A 607 21.02 13.43 4.95
N HIS A 608 19.74 13.21 5.27
CA HIS A 608 19.32 12.57 6.51
C HIS A 608 18.59 11.25 6.29
N GLY A 609 18.23 10.90 5.02
CA GLY A 609 17.51 9.67 4.70
C GLY A 609 16.02 9.69 5.08
N GLY A 610 15.48 10.88 5.42
CA GLY A 610 14.08 11.08 5.77
C GLY A 610 13.15 11.18 4.55
N GLU A 611 11.92 11.68 4.75
CA GLU A 611 10.89 11.70 3.72
C GLU A 611 10.71 13.07 3.02
N ASN A 612 11.51 14.09 3.36
CA ASN A 612 11.55 15.34 2.63
C ASN A 612 12.27 15.18 1.27
N SER A 613 11.54 14.62 0.31
CA SER A 613 12.05 14.33 -1.04
C SER A 613 12.40 15.60 -1.84
N ALA A 614 11.79 16.74 -1.50
CA ALA A 614 12.15 18.04 -2.07
C ALA A 614 13.49 18.58 -1.57
N ASN A 615 14.03 18.01 -0.48
CA ASN A 615 15.20 18.54 0.22
C ASN A 615 15.05 20.02 0.59
N TYR A 616 13.81 20.44 0.92
CA TYR A 616 13.48 21.80 1.33
C TYR A 616 14.09 22.09 2.70
N MET A 617 14.73 23.22 2.84
CA MET A 617 15.36 23.68 4.08
C MET A 617 15.06 25.19 4.23
N ASN A 618 14.16 25.52 5.15
CA ASN A 618 13.86 26.90 5.51
C ASN A 618 13.90 27.03 7.03
N PRO A 619 14.86 27.78 7.61
CA PRO A 619 15.03 27.87 9.06
C PRO A 619 13.81 28.38 9.80
N GLU A 620 13.01 29.27 9.19
CA GLU A 620 11.77 29.78 9.82
C GLU A 620 10.69 28.71 9.83
N PHE A 621 10.52 27.95 8.73
CA PHE A 621 9.62 26.81 8.67
C PHE A 621 10.01 25.76 9.72
N ASP A 622 11.30 25.44 9.80
CA ASP A 622 11.80 24.45 10.76
C ASP A 622 11.54 24.90 12.21
N ARG A 623 11.76 26.17 12.52
CA ARG A 623 11.47 26.74 13.84
C ARG A 623 9.98 26.66 14.21
N LEU A 624 9.10 26.95 13.25
CA LEU A 624 7.65 26.85 13.45
C LEU A 624 7.21 25.40 13.59
N PHE A 625 7.77 24.49 12.81
CA PHE A 625 7.50 23.07 12.89
C PHE A 625 7.87 22.49 14.26
N GLU A 626 9.08 22.81 14.77
CA GLU A 626 9.55 22.36 16.07
C GLU A 626 8.62 22.80 17.21
N ARG A 627 8.02 23.97 17.09
CA ARG A 627 7.01 24.47 18.04
C ARG A 627 5.67 23.78 17.85
N MET A 628 5.15 23.72 16.63
CA MET A 628 3.83 23.19 16.29
C MET A 628 3.65 21.72 16.68
N LYS A 629 4.68 20.89 16.46
CA LYS A 629 4.63 19.43 16.66
C LYS A 629 4.43 18.99 18.10
N ASN A 630 4.68 19.85 19.09
CA ASN A 630 4.56 19.54 20.51
C ASN A 630 3.23 20.05 21.11
N MET A 631 2.46 20.84 20.35
CA MET A 631 1.25 21.49 20.83
C MET A 631 0.01 20.62 20.71
N GLU A 632 -0.90 20.76 21.66
CA GLU A 632 -2.26 20.26 21.53
C GLU A 632 -3.04 21.10 20.51
N ASN A 633 -4.09 20.52 19.90
CA ASN A 633 -4.95 21.22 18.96
C ASN A 633 -5.66 22.40 19.63
N GLY A 634 -5.51 23.58 19.06
CA GLY A 634 -6.08 24.82 19.59
C GLY A 634 -5.77 26.01 18.69
N PRO A 635 -6.30 27.21 19.06
CA PRO A 635 -6.16 28.42 18.23
C PRO A 635 -4.70 28.85 17.98
N GLU A 636 -3.81 28.66 18.95
CA GLU A 636 -2.40 29.01 18.81
C GLU A 636 -1.69 28.07 17.82
N ARG A 637 -1.91 26.74 17.94
CA ARG A 637 -1.40 25.76 16.98
C ARG A 637 -1.89 26.07 15.57
N GLN A 638 -3.18 26.39 15.42
CA GLN A 638 -3.77 26.79 14.14
C GLN A 638 -3.09 28.01 13.53
N GLN A 639 -2.73 29.01 14.33
CA GLN A 639 -2.03 30.21 13.85
C GLN A 639 -0.62 29.86 13.34
N ILE A 640 0.11 29.01 14.04
CA ILE A 640 1.44 28.55 13.60
C ILE A 640 1.31 27.79 12.29
N ILE A 641 0.33 26.89 12.17
CA ILE A 641 0.05 26.14 10.96
C ILE A 641 -0.20 27.06 9.77
N ARG A 642 -1.00 28.13 9.94
CA ARG A 642 -1.21 29.15 8.89
C ARG A 642 0.08 29.80 8.43
N GLN A 643 0.98 30.13 9.35
CA GLN A 643 2.28 30.70 9.02
C GLN A 643 3.13 29.71 8.22
N MET A 644 3.14 28.44 8.62
CA MET A 644 3.86 27.38 7.90
C MET A 644 3.30 27.16 6.49
N VAL A 645 1.98 27.11 6.35
CA VAL A 645 1.30 27.01 5.03
C VAL A 645 1.70 28.17 4.15
N HIS A 646 1.66 29.41 4.68
CA HIS A 646 2.03 30.59 3.93
C HIS A 646 3.48 30.54 3.43
N LEU A 647 4.44 30.16 4.27
CA LEU A 647 5.85 30.01 3.88
C LEU A 647 6.00 29.02 2.72
N VAL A 648 5.39 27.86 2.82
CA VAL A 648 5.47 26.80 1.81
C VAL A 648 4.79 27.23 0.50
N GLN A 649 3.66 27.93 0.57
CA GLN A 649 3.01 28.51 -0.62
C GLN A 649 3.91 29.53 -1.30
N GLN A 650 4.58 30.42 -0.55
CA GLN A 650 5.48 31.42 -1.09
C GLN A 650 6.77 30.81 -1.68
N ASP A 651 7.40 29.88 -0.99
CA ASP A 651 8.63 29.25 -1.45
C ASP A 651 8.37 28.25 -2.59
N ALA A 652 7.15 27.72 -2.67
CA ALA A 652 6.67 26.78 -3.67
C ALA A 652 7.61 25.57 -3.91
N PRO A 653 8.07 24.84 -2.86
CA PRO A 653 8.88 23.64 -3.07
C PRO A 653 8.08 22.53 -3.77
N TRP A 654 6.77 22.63 -3.77
CA TRP A 654 5.82 21.77 -4.46
C TRP A 654 4.86 22.60 -5.34
N VAL A 655 4.48 22.03 -6.47
CA VAL A 655 3.20 22.32 -7.12
C VAL A 655 2.18 21.44 -6.42
N PHE A 656 1.31 22.02 -5.62
CA PHE A 656 0.23 21.26 -4.98
C PHE A 656 -0.71 20.73 -6.05
N GLY A 657 -0.96 19.44 -6.03
CA GLY A 657 -1.82 18.76 -7.00
C GLY A 657 -3.24 18.66 -6.49
N PHE A 658 -3.57 17.55 -5.87
CA PHE A 658 -4.94 17.29 -5.42
C PHE A 658 -4.99 16.36 -4.21
N HIS A 659 -6.14 16.42 -3.51
CA HIS A 659 -6.57 15.45 -2.52
C HIS A 659 -7.55 14.48 -3.20
N PRO A 660 -7.28 13.17 -3.23
CA PRO A 660 -8.10 12.23 -3.99
C PRO A 660 -9.44 11.94 -3.30
N LYS A 661 -10.48 11.78 -4.12
CA LYS A 661 -11.75 11.17 -3.73
C LYS A 661 -11.74 9.72 -4.17
N ASN A 662 -11.78 8.81 -3.22
CA ASN A 662 -11.85 7.39 -3.49
C ASN A 662 -13.28 6.92 -3.72
N TYR A 663 -13.45 6.16 -4.80
CA TYR A 663 -14.65 5.43 -5.12
C TYR A 663 -14.27 3.95 -5.16
N THR A 664 -14.82 3.19 -4.21
CA THR A 664 -14.59 1.76 -4.11
C THR A 664 -15.88 1.00 -4.25
N LEU A 665 -15.87 -0.01 -5.07
CA LEU A 665 -16.98 -0.93 -5.28
C LEU A 665 -16.77 -2.18 -4.43
N GLY A 666 -17.88 -2.76 -3.99
CA GLY A 666 -17.89 -4.06 -3.32
C GLY A 666 -19.13 -4.80 -3.69
N HIS A 667 -19.01 -6.10 -3.90
CA HIS A 667 -20.17 -6.94 -4.13
C HIS A 667 -21.07 -7.06 -2.89
N ARG A 668 -22.33 -7.37 -3.09
CA ARG A 668 -23.36 -7.49 -2.04
C ARG A 668 -23.02 -8.49 -0.93
N TRP A 669 -22.22 -9.50 -1.24
CA TRP A 669 -21.77 -10.53 -0.31
C TRP A 669 -20.57 -10.12 0.56
N LEU A 670 -19.99 -8.93 0.31
CA LEU A 670 -18.89 -8.38 1.11
C LEU A 670 -19.44 -7.34 2.10
N TYR A 671 -19.33 -7.63 3.40
CA TYR A 671 -19.91 -6.85 4.48
C TYR A 671 -18.85 -6.12 5.31
N ASN A 672 -19.32 -5.23 6.18
CA ASN A 672 -18.54 -4.53 7.20
C ASN A 672 -17.41 -3.65 6.62
N ARG A 673 -17.64 -3.05 5.47
CA ARG A 673 -16.67 -2.12 4.87
C ARG A 673 -16.98 -0.70 5.29
N LYS A 674 -16.03 -0.06 5.96
CA LYS A 674 -16.04 1.38 6.24
C LYS A 674 -14.73 1.98 5.71
N PRO A 675 -14.76 3.07 4.91
CA PRO A 675 -13.53 3.73 4.46
C PRO A 675 -12.68 4.16 5.65
N THR A 676 -11.38 3.95 5.54
CA THR A 676 -10.38 4.43 6.51
C THR A 676 -9.15 4.91 5.76
N ASP A 677 -8.56 6.00 6.24
CA ASP A 677 -7.34 6.60 5.67
C ASP A 677 -6.12 6.31 6.54
N VAL A 678 -6.34 5.96 7.80
CA VAL A 678 -5.32 5.56 8.76
C VAL A 678 -5.68 4.21 9.36
N GLY A 679 -4.69 3.38 9.66
CA GLY A 679 -4.89 2.03 10.18
C GLY A 679 -5.14 1.00 9.06
N ASN A 680 -4.17 0.15 8.84
CA ASN A 680 -4.18 -0.81 7.71
C ASN A 680 -4.65 -2.21 8.10
N ASN A 681 -5.07 -2.46 9.35
CA ASN A 681 -5.47 -3.75 9.89
C ASN A 681 -6.97 -4.08 9.71
N THR A 682 -7.54 -3.71 8.56
CA THR A 682 -9.00 -3.72 8.37
C THR A 682 -9.60 -5.04 7.87
N LEU A 683 -8.79 -5.96 7.35
CA LEU A 683 -9.28 -7.23 6.79
C LEU A 683 -10.00 -8.09 7.82
N LYS A 684 -9.57 -8.07 9.08
CA LYS A 684 -10.18 -8.83 10.18
C LYS A 684 -11.66 -8.51 10.39
N TYR A 685 -12.09 -7.27 10.08
CA TYR A 685 -13.48 -6.82 10.26
C TYR A 685 -14.39 -7.17 9.08
N GLN A 686 -13.81 -7.46 7.90
CA GLN A 686 -14.60 -7.76 6.70
C GLN A 686 -15.15 -9.18 6.77
N ARG A 687 -16.37 -9.35 6.26
CA ARG A 687 -17.07 -10.65 6.22
C ARG A 687 -17.56 -10.92 4.80
N VAL A 688 -17.35 -12.15 4.34
CA VAL A 688 -17.77 -12.62 3.02
C VAL A 688 -18.87 -13.67 3.18
N ASP A 689 -19.97 -13.53 2.41
CA ASP A 689 -20.91 -14.61 2.18
C ASP A 689 -20.48 -15.43 0.96
N GLY A 690 -19.68 -16.46 1.20
CA GLY A 690 -19.13 -17.31 0.14
C GLY A 690 -20.19 -18.06 -0.65
N ALA A 691 -21.36 -18.36 -0.04
CA ALA A 691 -22.45 -19.05 -0.68
C ALA A 691 -23.17 -18.13 -1.71
N ASP A 692 -23.48 -16.89 -1.32
CA ASP A 692 -24.07 -15.90 -2.25
C ASP A 692 -23.08 -15.60 -3.39
N ARG A 693 -21.78 -15.41 -3.10
CA ARG A 693 -20.75 -15.24 -4.12
C ARG A 693 -20.74 -16.40 -5.13
N ALA A 694 -20.66 -17.63 -4.65
CA ALA A 694 -20.62 -18.81 -5.53
C ALA A 694 -21.89 -18.98 -6.37
N ALA A 695 -23.05 -18.60 -5.84
CA ALA A 695 -24.31 -18.60 -6.58
C ALA A 695 -24.29 -17.56 -7.73
N ARG A 696 -23.82 -16.33 -7.43
CA ARG A 696 -23.74 -15.24 -8.43
C ARG A 696 -22.67 -15.49 -9.49
N GLN A 697 -21.53 -16.02 -9.10
CA GLN A 697 -20.48 -16.41 -10.06
C GLN A 697 -21.02 -17.44 -11.07
N ARG A 698 -21.77 -18.44 -10.62
CA ARG A 698 -22.40 -19.42 -11.50
C ARG A 698 -23.45 -18.80 -12.41
N GLU A 699 -24.25 -17.86 -11.89
CA GLU A 699 -25.27 -17.15 -12.66
C GLU A 699 -24.61 -16.28 -13.76
N TRP A 700 -23.62 -15.47 -13.41
CA TRP A 700 -23.01 -14.50 -14.32
C TRP A 700 -22.03 -15.10 -15.33
N ASN A 701 -21.41 -16.22 -15.02
CA ASN A 701 -20.36 -16.83 -15.84
C ASN A 701 -20.79 -18.16 -16.48
N GLN A 702 -22.07 -18.30 -16.81
CA GLN A 702 -22.54 -19.48 -17.51
C GLN A 702 -21.88 -19.60 -18.89
N PRO A 703 -21.28 -20.77 -19.21
CA PRO A 703 -20.63 -20.95 -20.49
C PRO A 703 -21.64 -20.89 -21.64
N VAL A 704 -21.34 -20.08 -22.63
CA VAL A 704 -22.13 -20.00 -23.87
C VAL A 704 -21.80 -21.23 -24.71
N ARG A 705 -22.69 -22.25 -24.72
CA ARG A 705 -22.42 -23.57 -25.32
C ARG A 705 -22.81 -23.63 -26.82
N TRP A 706 -23.66 -22.72 -27.28
CA TRP A 706 -24.14 -22.76 -28.69
C TRP A 706 -23.02 -22.63 -29.75
N PRO A 707 -21.92 -21.85 -29.57
CA PRO A 707 -20.84 -21.81 -30.56
C PRO A 707 -20.11 -23.15 -30.70
N LEU A 708 -19.94 -23.87 -29.56
CA LEU A 708 -19.39 -25.22 -29.61
C LEU A 708 -20.30 -26.20 -30.31
N ALA A 709 -21.63 -26.10 -30.09
CA ALA A 709 -22.60 -26.92 -30.81
C ALA A 709 -22.56 -26.65 -32.31
N LEU A 710 -22.48 -25.38 -32.73
CA LEU A 710 -22.34 -25.01 -34.15
C LEU A 710 -21.03 -25.52 -34.76
N LEU A 711 -19.90 -25.41 -34.02
CA LEU A 711 -18.61 -25.92 -34.47
C LEU A 711 -18.67 -27.45 -34.67
N LEU A 712 -19.26 -28.17 -33.73
CA LEU A 712 -19.44 -29.62 -33.81
C LEU A 712 -20.36 -30.02 -34.98
N LEU A 713 -21.44 -29.26 -35.21
CA LEU A 713 -22.31 -29.49 -36.37
C LEU A 713 -21.60 -29.21 -37.70
N ALA A 714 -20.78 -28.16 -37.76
CA ALA A 714 -19.94 -27.88 -38.94
C ALA A 714 -18.93 -28.97 -39.22
N LEU A 715 -18.22 -29.44 -38.16
CA LEU A 715 -17.28 -30.55 -38.26
C LEU A 715 -17.97 -31.84 -38.70
N ALA A 716 -19.15 -32.15 -38.15
CA ALA A 716 -19.93 -33.31 -38.55
C ALA A 716 -20.39 -33.17 -40.00
N GLY A 717 -20.81 -31.98 -40.42
CA GLY A 717 -21.17 -31.66 -41.82
C GLY A 717 -20.02 -31.86 -42.80
N LEU A 718 -18.78 -31.49 -42.42
CA LEU A 718 -17.59 -31.68 -43.21
C LEU A 718 -17.19 -33.17 -43.31
N LEU A 719 -17.52 -34.00 -42.34
CA LEU A 719 -17.26 -35.45 -42.33
C LEU A 719 -18.24 -36.22 -43.26
N VAL A 720 -19.47 -35.72 -43.46
CA VAL A 720 -20.48 -36.40 -44.29
C VAL A 720 -20.04 -36.64 -45.73
N PRO A 721 -19.43 -35.69 -46.46
CA PRO A 721 -18.92 -35.92 -47.80
C PRO A 721 -17.79 -36.95 -47.82
N ALA A 722 -16.91 -36.90 -46.83
CA ALA A 722 -15.80 -37.86 -46.73
C ALA A 722 -16.27 -39.29 -46.46
N VAL A 723 -17.23 -39.47 -45.56
CA VAL A 723 -17.89 -40.76 -45.30
C VAL A 723 -18.67 -41.27 -46.56
N ARG A 724 -19.40 -40.38 -47.22
CA ARG A 724 -20.10 -40.74 -48.47
C ARG A 724 -19.15 -41.13 -49.61
N ALA A 725 -18.07 -40.39 -49.77
CA ALA A 725 -17.03 -40.72 -50.76
C ALA A 725 -16.36 -42.05 -50.44
N HIS A 726 -16.07 -42.35 -49.18
CA HIS A 726 -15.50 -43.61 -48.74
C HIS A 726 -16.44 -44.78 -48.99
N ARG A 727 -17.72 -44.68 -48.61
CA ARG A 727 -18.73 -45.69 -48.84
C ARG A 727 -18.96 -45.94 -50.36
N ARG A 728 -18.93 -44.94 -51.21
CA ARG A 728 -18.98 -45.08 -52.66
C ARG A 728 -17.79 -45.83 -53.22
N ARG A 729 -16.57 -45.55 -52.73
CA ARG A 729 -15.36 -46.31 -53.13
C ARG A 729 -15.40 -47.77 -52.71
N GLU A 730 -15.90 -48.07 -51.50
CA GLU A 730 -16.10 -49.45 -51.06
C GLU A 730 -17.13 -50.19 -51.88
N GLN A 731 -18.22 -49.57 -52.26
CA GLN A 731 -19.24 -50.17 -53.12
C GLN A 731 -18.73 -50.41 -54.57
N GLN A 732 -17.85 -49.54 -55.07
CA GLN A 732 -17.21 -49.70 -56.39
C GLN A 732 -16.10 -50.75 -56.38
N SER A 733 -15.43 -51.02 -55.26
CA SER A 733 -14.41 -52.07 -55.13
C SER A 733 -14.99 -53.46 -54.83
N ALA A 734 -16.26 -53.54 -54.47
CA ALA A 734 -17.00 -54.77 -54.22
C ALA A 734 -17.78 -55.30 -55.44
N ARG A 735 -17.80 -54.55 -56.51
CA ARG A 735 -18.20 -54.99 -57.86
C ARG A 735 -16.96 -55.27 -58.69
#